data_4c72bfcbab0f04710c14a27cd25ebbbe
#
_entry.id   4c72bfcbab0f04710c14a27cd25ebbbe
#
_cell.length_a   1.000
_cell.length_b   1.000
_cell.length_c   1.000
_cell.angle_alpha   90.00
_cell.angle_beta   90.00
_cell.angle_gamma   90.00
#
_symmetry.space_group_name_H-M   'P 1'
#
loop_
_entity.id
_entity.type
_entity.pdbx_description
1 polymer ?
#
loop_
_entity_poly.entity_id
_entity_poly.type
_entity_poly.pdbx_seq_one_letter_code
_entity_poly.pdbx_strand_id
1 'polypeptide(L)'
;MKKTIFYCLIAFFALFLIGCEPSDKDPNQSGGGNEETTFEEQFNEISSYINENVPKLIFEDVVLFESYEKYGAYIEWSSSNEDIMSFTGEIYPNKTKAMEVTLTYNVQIGADLKSGTLDVVVSPVSMEEIADRFGKQFSITITRDYTVKEQYYDLFTVEWISTNANVFTNEGKYIKPDNDTEFEIKYVVKCKDLTSKEYSVKLTAIGQSDLEKIEEITNWLKTEGMLELYLTEEVVLPTVYERLNIPITWKSTNPDVVSSDGVITHYVFERYVTLIAEYDLGDGVKGTSKYECVISPLDTTNMSEKDILENFLSAIALKEYSGVKFSGNGDGCNTTYGHLYFYLNKETEIIANMAPTTNRNYTGVSCDVKFVVVHDTGNMNSGATAKANSNYCIGGAAGSTGWHYTTGNDGVYQQFPEGMVAYHAHGGAYDYAEMIKTNVKATWQKPNITVSDDGYIMFNNVKSDYKVPKVGAPLASDGPVVEVGEDGYYYISRLYYSSLNTNSVRGGNANSIGIESCVNSGSDYLLTCRKTAKLVAELCMRHDVDMKFILQHNTTSGKDCPSAMRATNFWYTFKDWVSMERFAKTYLTDYEFIWTGSGDIDNTGVIKLGTTATEVSYSVLVKKSGTDFLSKSFTTKIN
;
A
#
# COMPACT_ATOMS: atom_id res chain seq x y z
N MET A 1 -34.91 3.43 43.48
CA MET A 1 -34.38 4.61 44.15
C MET A 1 -34.98 5.83 43.51
N LYS A 2 -35.75 6.56 44.24
CA LYS A 2 -36.44 7.79 43.82
C LYS A 2 -35.42 8.89 43.55
N LYS A 3 -35.46 9.56 42.38
CA LYS A 3 -34.83 10.85 42.18
C LYS A 3 -35.89 11.85 41.73
N THR A 4 -35.98 12.83 42.56
CA THR A 4 -36.83 13.99 42.60
C THR A 4 -36.56 14.90 41.38
N ILE A 5 -37.60 15.27 40.69
CA ILE A 5 -37.59 16.25 39.61
C ILE A 5 -37.77 17.64 40.22
N PHE A 6 -36.86 18.55 39.93
CA PHE A 6 -36.93 19.96 40.28
C PHE A 6 -37.55 20.74 39.11
N TYR A 7 -38.72 21.31 39.34
CA TYR A 7 -39.34 22.27 38.43
C TYR A 7 -38.77 23.67 38.71
N CYS A 8 -38.19 24.33 37.72
CA CYS A 8 -37.97 25.77 37.76
C CYS A 8 -38.96 26.48 36.83
N LEU A 9 -39.98 27.04 37.43
CA LEU A 9 -40.93 27.99 36.81
C LEU A 9 -40.24 29.36 36.79
N ILE A 10 -39.97 29.95 35.66
CA ILE A 10 -39.57 31.36 35.51
C ILE A 10 -40.74 32.11 34.86
N ALA A 11 -41.52 32.77 35.69
CA ALA A 11 -42.50 33.75 35.26
C ALA A 11 -41.80 35.11 35.05
N PHE A 12 -41.85 35.64 33.83
CA PHE A 12 -41.43 37.00 33.57
C PHE A 12 -42.65 37.93 33.66
N PHE A 13 -42.72 38.68 34.78
CA PHE A 13 -43.61 39.82 34.91
C PHE A 13 -42.87 41.07 34.40
N ALA A 14 -43.36 41.68 33.36
CA ALA A 14 -42.94 43.00 32.98
C ALA A 14 -43.98 44.04 33.51
N LEU A 15 -43.58 44.72 34.54
CA LEU A 15 -44.32 45.87 35.06
C LEU A 15 -44.00 47.09 34.17
N PHE A 16 -45.01 47.66 33.54
CA PHE A 16 -44.95 49.04 33.04
C PHE A 16 -45.69 49.94 34.01
N LEU A 17 -44.97 50.78 34.74
CA LEU A 17 -45.47 51.91 35.46
C LEU A 17 -45.57 53.09 34.51
N ILE A 18 -46.81 53.60 34.31
CA ILE A 18 -47.03 54.90 33.70
C ILE A 18 -47.66 55.80 34.80
N GLY A 19 -46.92 56.84 35.14
CA GLY A 19 -47.38 57.86 36.06
C GLY A 19 -48.50 58.75 35.47
N CYS A 20 -49.49 59.00 36.30
CA CYS A 20 -50.51 60.00 36.02
C CYS A 20 -50.09 61.38 36.54
N GLU A 21 -50.24 62.39 35.80
CA GLU A 21 -50.57 63.71 36.30
C GLU A 21 -51.79 64.33 35.52
N PRO A 22 -52.66 64.98 36.18
CA PRO A 22 -53.96 65.40 35.64
C PRO A 22 -53.93 66.83 35.07
N SER A 23 -54.67 67.08 34.00
CA SER A 23 -55.13 68.45 33.65
C SER A 23 -56.57 68.43 33.17
N ASP A 24 -57.36 69.23 33.85
CA ASP A 24 -58.75 69.61 33.62
C ASP A 24 -59.06 70.10 32.22
N LYS A 25 -60.32 69.84 31.86
CA LYS A 25 -61.36 70.62 31.13
C LYS A 25 -61.85 69.91 29.87
N ASP A 26 -63.03 69.74 29.67
CA ASP A 26 -64.35 70.20 29.78
C ASP A 26 -65.32 69.38 28.87
N PRO A 27 -66.58 69.19 29.11
CA PRO A 27 -67.42 68.19 28.47
C PRO A 27 -68.13 68.77 27.23
N ASN A 28 -68.09 68.04 26.20
CA ASN A 28 -69.06 67.94 25.10
C ASN A 28 -68.42 67.59 23.79
N GLN A 29 -68.47 66.30 23.44
CA GLN A 29 -68.95 65.92 22.11
C GLN A 29 -69.23 64.39 22.11
N SER A 30 -70.41 64.19 21.67
CA SER A 30 -71.10 62.95 21.42
C SER A 30 -70.37 61.98 20.48
N GLY A 31 -70.55 60.73 20.72
CA GLY A 31 -70.62 59.74 19.67
C GLY A 31 -69.31 59.07 19.28
N GLY A 32 -68.84 58.17 20.11
CA GLY A 32 -67.97 57.05 19.69
C GLY A 32 -68.76 55.79 20.00
N GLY A 33 -69.47 55.27 19.03
CA GLY A 33 -70.03 53.93 19.15
C GLY A 33 -68.88 52.94 19.37
N ASN A 34 -68.94 52.21 20.48
CA ASN A 34 -68.31 50.93 20.49
C ASN A 34 -68.88 50.18 19.30
N GLU A 35 -68.11 49.96 18.23
CA GLU A 35 -68.44 48.94 17.27
C GLU A 35 -68.44 47.64 18.07
N GLU A 36 -69.66 47.16 18.43
CA GLU A 36 -69.82 45.79 18.95
C GLU A 36 -69.29 44.89 17.84
N THR A 37 -68.14 44.25 18.11
CA THR A 37 -67.60 43.29 17.19
C THR A 37 -68.66 42.22 16.91
N THR A 38 -68.87 41.92 15.63
CA THR A 38 -69.88 40.96 15.20
C THR A 38 -69.46 39.58 15.67
N PHE A 39 -70.40 38.66 15.84
CA PHE A 39 -70.08 37.26 16.21
C PHE A 39 -69.06 36.61 15.24
N GLU A 40 -69.14 36.97 13.96
CA GLU A 40 -68.21 36.50 12.93
C GLU A 40 -66.75 36.99 13.20
N GLU A 41 -66.57 38.23 13.59
CA GLU A 41 -65.26 38.78 13.94
C GLU A 41 -64.75 38.20 15.24
N GLN A 42 -65.56 37.96 16.24
CA GLN A 42 -65.24 37.31 17.50
C GLN A 42 -64.82 35.85 17.27
N PHE A 43 -65.54 35.09 16.44
CA PHE A 43 -65.24 33.75 16.06
C PHE A 43 -63.88 33.65 15.32
N ASN A 44 -63.62 34.58 14.37
CA ASN A 44 -62.37 34.58 13.63
C ASN A 44 -61.18 34.88 14.53
N GLU A 45 -61.32 35.77 15.53
CA GLU A 45 -60.27 36.01 16.52
C GLU A 45 -60.01 34.78 17.38
N ILE A 46 -61.05 34.10 17.87
CA ILE A 46 -60.92 32.86 18.64
C ILE A 46 -60.28 31.76 17.81
N SER A 47 -60.66 31.63 16.54
CA SER A 47 -60.10 30.65 15.62
C SER A 47 -58.63 30.91 15.36
N SER A 48 -58.22 32.19 15.20
CA SER A 48 -56.80 32.58 15.09
C SER A 48 -56.04 32.21 16.36
N TYR A 49 -56.61 32.56 17.53
CA TYR A 49 -56.02 32.20 18.82
C TYR A 49 -55.81 30.68 18.99
N ILE A 50 -56.81 29.88 18.63
CA ILE A 50 -56.71 28.41 18.66
C ILE A 50 -55.59 27.93 17.73
N ASN A 51 -55.56 28.44 16.47
CA ASN A 51 -54.55 28.05 15.49
C ASN A 51 -53.11 28.43 15.89
N GLU A 52 -52.96 29.49 16.68
CA GLU A 52 -51.65 29.97 17.15
C GLU A 52 -51.17 29.23 18.41
N ASN A 53 -52.11 28.76 19.26
CA ASN A 53 -51.77 28.25 20.59
C ASN A 53 -51.95 26.74 20.72
N VAL A 54 -52.63 26.05 19.81
CA VAL A 54 -52.68 24.58 19.76
C VAL A 54 -51.61 24.09 18.78
N PRO A 55 -50.64 23.27 19.23
CA PRO A 55 -49.58 22.79 18.37
C PRO A 55 -50.13 21.94 17.20
N LYS A 56 -49.62 22.18 15.99
CA LYS A 56 -49.98 21.35 14.81
C LYS A 56 -49.27 19.98 14.79
N LEU A 57 -48.16 19.84 15.52
CA LEU A 57 -47.52 18.56 15.78
C LEU A 57 -47.57 18.28 17.28
N ILE A 58 -48.23 17.20 17.65
CA ILE A 58 -48.53 16.82 19.02
C ILE A 58 -47.81 15.50 19.31
N PHE A 59 -46.94 15.47 20.31
CA PHE A 59 -46.21 14.29 20.74
C PHE A 59 -46.26 14.05 22.25
N GLU A 60 -46.97 14.92 22.96
CA GLU A 60 -47.36 14.83 24.38
C GLU A 60 -48.76 15.41 24.57
N ASP A 61 -49.40 15.12 25.68
CA ASP A 61 -50.74 15.63 25.99
C ASP A 61 -50.77 17.15 25.93
N VAL A 62 -51.83 17.71 25.35
CA VAL A 62 -52.04 19.15 25.19
C VAL A 62 -53.30 19.62 25.93
N VAL A 63 -53.27 20.82 26.40
CA VAL A 63 -54.46 21.46 27.01
C VAL A 63 -55.24 22.15 25.92
N LEU A 64 -56.45 21.66 25.65
CA LEU A 64 -57.41 22.33 24.75
C LEU A 64 -58.21 23.37 25.54
N PHE A 65 -58.36 24.56 24.97
CA PHE A 65 -59.06 25.68 25.62
C PHE A 65 -60.55 25.40 25.67
N GLU A 66 -61.15 25.44 26.85
CA GLU A 66 -62.60 25.28 27.06
C GLU A 66 -63.34 26.62 27.04
N SER A 67 -62.65 27.76 27.09
CA SER A 67 -63.24 29.11 27.08
C SER A 67 -62.29 30.15 26.53
N TYR A 68 -62.85 31.27 26.09
CA TYR A 68 -62.11 32.48 25.70
C TYR A 68 -62.71 33.69 26.45
N GLU A 69 -62.05 34.14 27.47
CA GLU A 69 -62.60 35.10 28.45
C GLU A 69 -63.01 36.44 27.85
N LYS A 70 -62.28 36.94 26.85
CA LYS A 70 -62.53 38.27 26.23
C LYS A 70 -63.95 38.44 25.75
N TYR A 71 -64.60 37.37 25.26
CA TYR A 71 -65.96 37.41 24.73
C TYR A 71 -66.93 36.53 25.54
N GLY A 72 -66.48 35.97 26.63
CA GLY A 72 -67.26 35.01 27.41
C GLY A 72 -67.67 33.78 26.60
N ALA A 73 -66.81 33.40 25.67
CA ALA A 73 -67.04 32.27 24.79
C ALA A 73 -66.78 30.94 25.52
N TYR A 74 -67.64 29.96 25.28
CA TYR A 74 -67.43 28.55 25.65
C TYR A 74 -66.97 27.78 24.41
N ILE A 75 -66.02 26.87 24.55
CA ILE A 75 -65.44 26.09 23.45
C ILE A 75 -65.56 24.61 23.79
N GLU A 76 -66.28 23.89 22.94
CA GLU A 76 -66.43 22.45 23.04
C GLU A 76 -65.66 21.74 21.92
N TRP A 77 -64.89 20.70 22.27
CA TRP A 77 -64.04 20.00 21.33
C TRP A 77 -64.59 18.62 21.00
N SER A 78 -64.30 18.16 19.77
CA SER A 78 -64.44 16.77 19.34
C SER A 78 -63.28 16.38 18.46
N SER A 79 -62.91 15.10 18.47
CA SER A 79 -61.81 14.53 17.70
C SER A 79 -62.35 13.61 16.59
N SER A 80 -61.72 13.67 15.42
CA SER A 80 -62.02 12.74 14.33
C SER A 80 -61.54 11.31 14.62
N ASN A 81 -60.66 11.13 15.62
CA ASN A 81 -60.13 9.85 16.02
C ASN A 81 -59.76 9.84 17.51
N GLU A 82 -60.74 9.52 18.36
CA GLU A 82 -60.59 9.44 19.81
C GLU A 82 -59.59 8.36 20.28
N ASP A 83 -59.32 7.32 19.47
CA ASP A 83 -58.33 6.31 19.76
C ASP A 83 -56.89 6.82 19.61
N ILE A 84 -56.68 7.97 18.96
CA ILE A 84 -55.39 8.61 18.74
C ILE A 84 -55.24 9.88 19.57
N MET A 85 -56.30 10.68 19.65
CA MET A 85 -56.33 11.92 20.45
C MET A 85 -57.73 12.16 20.94
N SER A 86 -57.92 12.30 22.25
CA SER A 86 -59.18 12.59 22.87
C SER A 86 -59.59 14.07 22.69
N PHE A 87 -60.91 14.34 22.90
CA PHE A 87 -61.43 15.70 22.94
C PHE A 87 -60.90 16.54 24.14
N THR A 88 -60.27 15.88 25.14
CA THR A 88 -59.62 16.53 26.26
C THR A 88 -58.16 16.89 26.01
N GLY A 89 -57.59 16.43 24.90
CA GLY A 89 -56.20 16.67 24.51
C GLY A 89 -55.21 15.58 24.92
N GLU A 90 -55.68 14.49 25.53
CA GLU A 90 -54.83 13.31 25.79
C GLU A 90 -54.52 12.58 24.50
N ILE A 91 -53.27 12.12 24.31
CA ILE A 91 -52.88 11.42 23.11
C ILE A 91 -52.53 9.95 23.35
N TYR A 92 -52.87 9.13 22.39
CA TYR A 92 -52.53 7.68 22.32
C TYR A 92 -51.81 7.40 21.01
N PRO A 93 -50.55 7.89 20.86
CA PRO A 93 -49.86 7.88 19.59
C PRO A 93 -49.58 6.47 19.08
N ASN A 94 -49.74 6.28 17.78
CA ASN A 94 -49.35 5.04 17.15
C ASN A 94 -47.81 4.88 17.21
N LYS A 95 -47.30 3.76 17.70
CA LYS A 95 -45.87 3.54 17.93
C LYS A 95 -45.02 3.49 16.64
N THR A 96 -45.63 3.24 15.50
CA THR A 96 -44.92 2.99 14.23
C THR A 96 -45.12 4.07 13.20
N LYS A 97 -46.14 4.91 13.32
CA LYS A 97 -46.43 5.99 12.36
C LYS A 97 -47.10 7.17 13.04
N ALA A 98 -46.89 8.33 12.46
CA ALA A 98 -47.67 9.53 12.81
C ALA A 98 -49.04 9.50 12.16
N MET A 99 -50.02 10.06 12.84
CA MET A 99 -51.41 10.02 12.42
C MET A 99 -52.00 11.44 12.35
N GLU A 100 -52.75 11.68 11.31
CA GLU A 100 -53.53 12.94 11.17
C GLU A 100 -54.81 12.81 11.97
N VAL A 101 -55.16 13.86 12.69
CA VAL A 101 -56.40 14.02 13.45
C VAL A 101 -56.97 15.39 13.16
N THR A 102 -58.25 15.49 12.83
CA THR A 102 -58.99 16.74 12.75
C THR A 102 -59.71 16.97 14.05
N LEU A 103 -59.35 18.03 14.76
CA LEU A 103 -60.10 18.51 15.92
C LEU A 103 -61.18 19.49 15.42
N THR A 104 -62.42 19.27 15.84
CA THR A 104 -63.50 20.24 15.62
C THR A 104 -63.77 20.96 16.91
N TYR A 105 -63.84 22.28 16.85
CA TYR A 105 -64.20 23.12 17.98
C TYR A 105 -65.48 23.89 17.70
N ASN A 106 -66.40 23.89 18.65
CA ASN A 106 -67.65 24.62 18.61
C ASN A 106 -67.53 25.83 19.56
N VAL A 107 -67.58 27.03 19.02
CA VAL A 107 -67.52 28.25 19.80
C VAL A 107 -68.94 28.79 20.00
N GLN A 108 -69.35 28.89 21.26
CA GLN A 108 -70.66 29.50 21.66
C GLN A 108 -70.45 30.80 22.40
N ILE A 109 -71.07 31.86 21.93
CA ILE A 109 -71.13 33.18 22.56
C ILE A 109 -72.62 33.60 22.69
N GLY A 110 -73.17 33.60 23.88
CA GLY A 110 -74.57 33.76 24.11
C GLY A 110 -75.44 32.73 23.41
N ALA A 111 -76.28 33.15 22.42
CA ALA A 111 -77.09 32.23 21.63
C ALA A 111 -76.45 31.81 20.31
N ASP A 112 -75.36 32.42 19.92
CA ASP A 112 -74.72 32.16 18.65
C ASP A 112 -73.68 31.00 18.79
N LEU A 113 -73.67 30.09 17.78
CA LEU A 113 -72.80 28.93 17.73
C LEU A 113 -72.20 28.79 16.35
N LYS A 114 -70.86 28.59 16.30
CA LYS A 114 -70.12 28.29 15.05
C LYS A 114 -69.01 27.28 15.28
N SER A 115 -68.84 26.42 14.29
CA SER A 115 -67.79 25.38 14.30
C SER A 115 -66.59 25.78 13.46
N GLY A 116 -65.41 25.46 13.92
CA GLY A 116 -64.18 25.47 13.15
C GLY A 116 -63.44 24.13 13.27
N THR A 117 -62.44 23.97 12.46
CA THR A 117 -61.60 22.76 12.47
C THR A 117 -60.11 23.09 12.54
N LEU A 118 -59.35 22.24 13.15
CA LEU A 118 -57.90 22.31 13.25
C LEU A 118 -57.31 20.93 12.93
N ASP A 119 -56.52 20.85 11.85
CA ASP A 119 -55.81 19.62 11.52
C ASP A 119 -54.47 19.58 12.28
N VAL A 120 -54.27 18.49 13.01
CA VAL A 120 -53.06 18.22 13.78
C VAL A 120 -52.46 16.88 13.40
N VAL A 121 -51.17 16.72 13.66
CA VAL A 121 -50.44 15.44 13.50
C VAL A 121 -50.10 14.94 14.88
N VAL A 122 -50.60 13.78 15.26
CA VAL A 122 -50.20 13.07 16.50
C VAL A 122 -49.06 12.11 16.18
N SER A 123 -47.95 12.32 16.83
CA SER A 123 -46.70 11.57 16.59
C SER A 123 -46.19 10.92 17.89
N PRO A 124 -45.56 9.72 17.83
CA PRO A 124 -44.92 9.11 18.99
C PRO A 124 -43.62 9.82 19.38
N VAL A 125 -43.10 10.73 18.55
CA VAL A 125 -41.80 11.41 18.73
C VAL A 125 -41.85 12.85 18.21
N SER A 126 -40.99 13.71 18.76
CA SER A 126 -40.79 15.08 18.31
C SER A 126 -39.91 15.17 17.05
N MET A 127 -39.91 16.32 16.36
CA MET A 127 -38.98 16.60 15.27
C MET A 127 -37.52 16.55 15.73
N GLU A 128 -37.26 16.98 16.95
CA GLU A 128 -35.90 16.97 17.53
C GLU A 128 -35.38 15.54 17.72
N GLU A 129 -36.24 14.63 18.15
CA GLU A 129 -35.88 13.21 18.30
C GLU A 129 -35.65 12.55 16.92
N ILE A 130 -36.39 12.95 15.88
CA ILE A 130 -36.13 12.48 14.51
C ILE A 130 -34.80 13.05 14.01
N ALA A 131 -34.51 14.30 14.28
CA ALA A 131 -33.23 14.92 13.91
C ALA A 131 -32.05 14.22 14.58
N ASP A 132 -32.16 13.88 15.88
CA ASP A 132 -31.16 13.11 16.60
C ASP A 132 -30.95 11.71 15.98
N ARG A 133 -32.04 11.02 15.66
CA ARG A 133 -31.98 9.70 14.98
C ARG A 133 -31.36 9.80 13.58
N PHE A 134 -31.64 10.84 12.85
CA PHE A 134 -31.04 11.08 11.53
C PHE A 134 -29.54 11.32 11.64
N GLY A 135 -29.11 12.22 12.51
CA GLY A 135 -27.68 12.50 12.72
C GLY A 135 -26.86 11.27 13.15
N LYS A 136 -27.47 10.39 13.96
CA LYS A 136 -26.85 9.14 14.43
C LYS A 136 -26.68 8.05 13.34
N GLN A 137 -27.20 8.24 12.14
CA GLN A 137 -26.94 7.33 11.02
C GLN A 137 -25.48 7.42 10.54
N PHE A 138 -24.83 8.56 10.74
CA PHE A 138 -23.49 8.82 10.27
C PHE A 138 -22.46 8.49 11.35
N SER A 139 -21.41 7.78 10.97
CA SER A 139 -20.20 7.67 11.78
C SER A 139 -19.42 8.97 11.73
N ILE A 140 -18.71 9.33 12.79
CA ILE A 140 -17.85 10.54 12.80
C ILE A 140 -16.84 10.50 11.66
N THR A 141 -16.35 9.30 11.32
CA THR A 141 -15.46 9.07 10.17
C THR A 141 -16.21 8.35 9.05
N ILE A 142 -16.10 8.89 7.84
CA ILE A 142 -16.72 8.35 6.62
C ILE A 142 -15.64 7.67 5.78
N THR A 143 -15.84 6.38 5.49
CA THR A 143 -14.93 5.53 4.70
C THR A 143 -15.63 4.72 3.62
N ARG A 144 -16.96 4.89 3.48
CA ARG A 144 -17.80 4.12 2.55
C ARG A 144 -19.09 4.88 2.23
N ASP A 145 -19.82 4.38 1.22
CA ASP A 145 -21.15 4.85 0.89
C ASP A 145 -22.16 4.58 2.00
N TYR A 146 -23.15 5.45 2.11
CA TYR A 146 -24.28 5.34 3.03
C TYR A 146 -25.60 5.29 2.26
N THR A 147 -26.49 4.41 2.69
CA THR A 147 -27.91 4.48 2.33
C THR A 147 -28.62 5.27 3.42
N VAL A 148 -28.90 6.53 3.14
CA VAL A 148 -29.48 7.46 4.13
C VAL A 148 -30.99 7.24 4.22
N LYS A 149 -31.48 7.04 5.43
CA LYS A 149 -32.92 6.97 5.68
C LYS A 149 -33.45 8.38 5.88
N GLU A 150 -34.33 8.83 5.00
CA GLU A 150 -34.89 10.17 4.99
C GLU A 150 -36.33 10.24 5.48
N GLN A 151 -37.07 9.12 5.48
CA GLN A 151 -38.49 9.08 5.89
C GLN A 151 -38.68 8.38 7.23
N TYR A 152 -39.52 8.95 8.07
CA TYR A 152 -39.83 8.47 9.41
C TYR A 152 -41.32 8.58 9.68
N TYR A 153 -41.91 7.60 10.32
CA TYR A 153 -43.30 7.57 10.78
C TYR A 153 -44.33 8.04 9.72
N ASP A 154 -44.07 7.73 8.46
CA ASP A 154 -44.86 8.02 7.23
C ASP A 154 -45.03 9.51 6.88
N LEU A 155 -45.09 10.43 7.85
CA LEU A 155 -45.34 11.86 7.63
C LEU A 155 -44.10 12.76 7.77
N PHE A 156 -42.98 12.24 8.28
CA PHE A 156 -41.78 13.03 8.42
C PHE A 156 -40.80 12.75 7.30
N THR A 157 -40.24 13.80 6.74
CA THR A 157 -39.15 13.73 5.77
C THR A 157 -37.99 14.58 6.27
N VAL A 158 -36.75 14.07 6.11
CA VAL A 158 -35.54 14.82 6.40
C VAL A 158 -34.93 15.26 5.07
N GLU A 159 -34.81 16.55 4.89
CA GLU A 159 -34.02 17.13 3.79
C GLU A 159 -32.64 17.47 4.29
N TRP A 160 -31.62 17.03 3.56
CA TRP A 160 -30.25 17.19 3.97
C TRP A 160 -29.32 17.51 2.82
N ILE A 161 -28.18 18.12 3.14
CA ILE A 161 -27.11 18.43 2.19
C ILE A 161 -25.75 18.17 2.83
N SER A 162 -24.80 17.74 2.05
CA SER A 162 -23.38 17.75 2.40
C SER A 162 -22.79 19.13 2.11
N THR A 163 -21.99 19.66 3.03
CA THR A 163 -21.27 20.92 2.80
C THR A 163 -20.07 20.74 1.86
N ASN A 164 -19.70 19.48 1.55
CA ASN A 164 -18.64 19.15 0.61
C ASN A 164 -18.98 17.91 -0.24
N ALA A 165 -19.70 18.14 -1.32
CA ALA A 165 -20.11 17.07 -2.24
C ALA A 165 -18.93 16.38 -2.96
N ASN A 166 -17.72 16.98 -2.93
CA ASN A 166 -16.51 16.36 -3.52
C ASN A 166 -15.95 15.21 -2.67
N VAL A 167 -16.35 15.09 -1.40
CA VAL A 167 -15.94 14.01 -0.51
C VAL A 167 -17.10 13.14 -0.04
N PHE A 168 -18.33 13.72 -0.01
CA PHE A 168 -19.54 12.99 0.32
C PHE A 168 -20.74 13.64 -0.38
N THR A 169 -21.35 12.93 -1.33
CA THR A 169 -22.43 13.50 -2.14
C THR A 169 -23.75 13.52 -1.40
N ASN A 170 -24.73 14.28 -1.92
CA ASN A 170 -26.10 14.34 -1.38
C ASN A 170 -26.88 13.01 -1.59
N GLU A 171 -26.35 12.06 -2.36
CA GLU A 171 -26.87 10.70 -2.52
C GLU A 171 -26.21 9.71 -1.54
N GLY A 172 -25.36 10.19 -0.65
CA GLY A 172 -24.67 9.37 0.33
C GLY A 172 -23.44 8.60 -0.21
N LYS A 173 -22.88 9.00 -1.37
CA LYS A 173 -21.68 8.41 -1.91
C LYS A 173 -20.45 9.05 -1.30
N TYR A 174 -19.55 8.19 -0.83
CA TYR A 174 -18.22 8.58 -0.38
C TYR A 174 -17.26 8.67 -1.58
N ILE A 175 -16.58 9.81 -1.69
CA ILE A 175 -15.51 10.05 -2.67
C ILE A 175 -14.24 10.25 -1.86
N LYS A 176 -13.32 9.30 -1.95
CA LYS A 176 -12.09 9.31 -1.16
C LYS A 176 -11.22 10.52 -1.50
N PRO A 177 -10.94 11.43 -0.56
CA PRO A 177 -10.06 12.57 -0.79
C PRO A 177 -8.59 12.18 -0.67
N ASP A 178 -7.68 13.04 -1.10
CA ASP A 178 -6.23 12.82 -0.94
C ASP A 178 -5.78 12.88 0.52
N ASN A 179 -6.46 13.67 1.34
CA ASN A 179 -6.21 13.81 2.78
C ASN A 179 -7.53 13.80 3.55
N ASP A 180 -7.47 13.50 4.83
CA ASP A 180 -8.63 13.58 5.71
C ASP A 180 -9.28 14.95 5.59
N THR A 181 -10.57 14.96 5.31
CA THR A 181 -11.31 16.19 4.99
C THR A 181 -12.54 16.32 5.88
N GLU A 182 -12.58 17.38 6.68
CA GLU A 182 -13.75 17.71 7.50
C GLU A 182 -14.86 18.32 6.64
N PHE A 183 -16.10 17.95 6.96
CA PHE A 183 -17.31 18.52 6.35
C PHE A 183 -18.48 18.35 7.31
N GLU A 184 -19.62 18.96 6.96
CA GLU A 184 -20.84 18.83 7.74
C GLU A 184 -21.98 18.28 6.87
N ILE A 185 -22.85 17.51 7.48
CA ILE A 185 -24.19 17.25 6.96
C ILE A 185 -25.13 18.21 7.66
N LYS A 186 -25.81 19.07 6.89
CA LYS A 186 -26.85 19.98 7.36
C LYS A 186 -28.21 19.44 6.97
N TYR A 187 -29.18 19.51 7.87
CA TYR A 187 -30.49 18.94 7.64
C TYR A 187 -31.61 19.61 8.43
N VAL A 188 -32.81 19.51 7.89
CA VAL A 188 -34.07 19.95 8.52
C VAL A 188 -35.07 18.80 8.49
N VAL A 189 -35.89 18.72 9.51
CA VAL A 189 -37.02 17.76 9.58
C VAL A 189 -38.30 18.50 9.17
N LYS A 190 -39.03 17.91 8.24
CA LYS A 190 -40.34 18.41 7.77
C LYS A 190 -41.45 17.46 8.15
N CYS A 191 -42.57 18.00 8.56
CA CYS A 191 -43.82 17.28 8.75
C CYS A 191 -44.94 18.16 8.20
N LYS A 192 -45.47 17.81 7.01
CA LYS A 192 -46.41 18.66 6.26
C LYS A 192 -45.84 20.08 6.06
N ASP A 193 -46.55 21.10 6.55
CA ASP A 193 -46.15 22.50 6.46
C ASP A 193 -45.17 22.95 7.55
N LEU A 194 -44.88 22.07 8.49
CA LEU A 194 -43.94 22.34 9.58
C LEU A 194 -42.51 22.01 9.19
N THR A 195 -41.60 22.89 9.55
CA THR A 195 -40.15 22.67 9.35
C THR A 195 -39.43 22.96 10.67
N SER A 196 -38.51 22.09 11.06
CA SER A 196 -37.67 22.30 12.22
C SER A 196 -36.63 23.41 11.99
N LYS A 197 -35.90 23.77 13.03
CA LYS A 197 -34.62 24.47 12.87
C LYS A 197 -33.61 23.59 12.09
N GLU A 198 -32.58 24.21 11.52
CA GLU A 198 -31.45 23.49 10.91
C GLU A 198 -30.61 22.80 12.00
N TYR A 199 -30.27 21.55 11.74
CA TYR A 199 -29.31 20.76 12.52
C TYR A 199 -28.08 20.50 11.67
N SER A 200 -26.96 20.17 12.32
CA SER A 200 -25.77 19.71 11.61
C SER A 200 -25.04 18.61 12.37
N VAL A 201 -24.32 17.79 11.64
CA VAL A 201 -23.37 16.81 12.18
C VAL A 201 -22.04 16.98 11.47
N LYS A 202 -20.95 17.10 12.26
CA LYS A 202 -19.57 17.21 11.76
C LYS A 202 -19.00 15.83 11.54
N LEU A 203 -18.41 15.63 10.38
CA LEU A 203 -17.88 14.35 9.91
C LEU A 203 -16.51 14.58 9.29
N THR A 204 -15.70 13.51 9.25
CA THR A 204 -14.41 13.50 8.55
C THR A 204 -14.42 12.40 7.49
N ALA A 205 -14.27 12.78 6.23
CA ALA A 205 -13.99 11.84 5.15
C ALA A 205 -12.52 11.44 5.25
N ILE A 206 -12.26 10.15 5.43
CA ILE A 206 -10.88 9.62 5.57
C ILE A 206 -10.22 9.60 4.19
N GLY A 207 -9.07 10.22 4.10
CA GLY A 207 -8.29 10.34 2.88
C GLY A 207 -7.49 9.09 2.51
N GLN A 208 -6.66 9.23 1.48
CA GLN A 208 -5.68 8.21 1.15
C GLN A 208 -4.67 8.08 2.29
N SER A 209 -4.38 6.85 2.68
CA SER A 209 -3.25 6.56 3.56
C SER A 209 -1.92 6.80 2.82
N ASP A 210 -0.84 6.99 3.57
CA ASP A 210 0.50 7.13 3.00
C ASP A 210 0.89 5.91 2.16
N LEU A 211 0.47 4.72 2.59
CA LEU A 211 0.71 3.49 1.84
C LEU A 211 0.01 3.50 0.46
N GLU A 212 -1.23 3.97 0.39
CA GLU A 212 -1.97 4.10 -0.87
C GLU A 212 -1.35 5.15 -1.79
N LYS A 213 -0.85 6.26 -1.23
CA LYS A 213 -0.11 7.27 -2.00
C LYS A 213 1.20 6.72 -2.53
N ILE A 214 1.95 5.96 -1.71
CA ILE A 214 3.17 5.26 -2.13
C ILE A 214 2.87 4.28 -3.27
N GLU A 215 1.82 3.50 -3.13
CA GLU A 215 1.40 2.54 -4.16
C GLU A 215 0.97 3.23 -5.46
N GLU A 216 0.24 4.32 -5.36
CA GLU A 216 -0.17 5.14 -6.51
C GLU A 216 1.04 5.71 -7.25
N ILE A 217 2.00 6.33 -6.54
CA ILE A 217 3.23 6.88 -7.15
C ILE A 217 4.04 5.74 -7.79
N THR A 218 4.16 4.62 -7.09
CA THR A 218 4.87 3.44 -7.61
C THR A 218 4.24 2.91 -8.90
N ASN A 219 2.91 2.84 -8.96
CA ASN A 219 2.20 2.38 -10.15
C ASN A 219 2.31 3.40 -11.28
N TRP A 220 2.17 4.69 -11.00
CA TRP A 220 2.38 5.75 -11.98
C TRP A 220 3.79 5.70 -12.58
N LEU A 221 4.81 5.57 -11.75
CA LEU A 221 6.20 5.44 -12.21
C LEU A 221 6.41 4.21 -13.11
N LYS A 222 5.66 3.14 -12.92
CA LYS A 222 5.72 1.94 -13.78
C LYS A 222 5.00 2.11 -15.12
N THR A 223 3.93 2.89 -15.16
CA THR A 223 3.04 2.98 -16.33
C THR A 223 3.30 4.22 -17.19
N GLU A 224 3.54 5.36 -16.57
CA GLU A 224 3.70 6.65 -17.26
C GLU A 224 5.12 7.23 -17.13
N GLY A 225 5.77 6.96 -16.02
CA GLY A 225 7.18 7.32 -15.78
C GLY A 225 8.17 6.36 -16.43
N MET A 226 7.68 5.50 -17.26
CA MET A 226 8.23 4.38 -18.02
C MET A 226 9.75 4.35 -18.12
N LEU A 227 10.36 3.60 -17.26
CA LEU A 227 11.67 3.05 -17.53
C LEU A 227 11.48 1.71 -18.25
N GLU A 228 11.78 1.68 -19.53
CA GLU A 228 12.04 0.40 -20.18
C GLU A 228 13.14 -0.31 -19.40
N LEU A 229 12.96 -1.59 -19.12
CA LEU A 229 13.96 -2.34 -18.35
C LEU A 229 15.24 -2.59 -19.16
N TYR A 230 15.18 -2.42 -20.48
CA TYR A 230 16.33 -2.51 -21.40
C TYR A 230 16.55 -1.16 -22.08
N LEU A 231 17.59 -0.44 -21.65
CA LEU A 231 17.85 0.94 -22.05
C LEU A 231 18.88 0.98 -23.18
N THR A 232 18.49 1.60 -24.28
CA THR A 232 19.33 1.84 -25.45
C THR A 232 19.66 3.32 -25.68
N GLU A 233 18.95 4.22 -25.02
CA GLU A 233 19.06 5.66 -25.14
C GLU A 233 18.94 6.32 -23.76
N GLU A 234 19.27 7.62 -23.66
CA GLU A 234 19.06 8.39 -22.45
C GLU A 234 17.60 8.31 -21.96
N VAL A 235 17.42 8.26 -20.65
CA VAL A 235 16.11 8.14 -20.03
C VAL A 235 15.73 9.43 -19.31
N VAL A 236 14.50 9.89 -19.54
CA VAL A 236 13.93 11.03 -18.81
C VAL A 236 13.38 10.51 -17.47
N LEU A 237 14.04 10.91 -16.39
CA LEU A 237 13.61 10.56 -15.05
C LEU A 237 12.66 11.63 -14.51
N PRO A 238 11.38 11.30 -14.18
CA PRO A 238 10.45 12.28 -13.63
C PRO A 238 10.90 12.78 -12.26
N THR A 239 10.86 14.09 -12.04
CA THR A 239 11.31 14.73 -10.80
C THR A 239 10.17 15.15 -9.89
N VAL A 240 8.93 15.07 -10.34
CA VAL A 240 7.72 15.42 -9.58
C VAL A 240 6.59 14.47 -9.97
N TYR A 241 5.83 14.02 -9.00
CA TYR A 241 4.52 13.44 -9.22
C TYR A 241 3.46 14.54 -9.16
N GLU A 242 3.03 15.03 -10.34
CA GLU A 242 2.22 16.25 -10.50
C GLU A 242 0.89 16.21 -9.72
N ARG A 243 0.18 15.07 -9.71
CA ARG A 243 -1.15 14.98 -9.07
C ARG A 243 -1.12 15.34 -7.58
N LEU A 244 -0.09 14.93 -6.86
CA LEU A 244 0.09 15.21 -5.42
C LEU A 244 1.17 16.27 -5.17
N ASN A 245 1.81 16.81 -6.23
CA ASN A 245 2.94 17.72 -6.15
C ASN A 245 4.08 17.21 -5.26
N ILE A 246 4.40 15.90 -5.38
CA ILE A 246 5.42 15.25 -4.57
C ILE A 246 6.73 15.21 -5.35
N PRO A 247 7.82 15.77 -4.83
CA PRO A 247 9.13 15.73 -5.48
C PRO A 247 9.70 14.30 -5.45
N ILE A 248 10.35 13.94 -6.55
CA ILE A 248 11.01 12.64 -6.73
C ILE A 248 12.51 12.91 -6.96
N THR A 249 13.34 12.22 -6.22
CA THR A 249 14.80 12.22 -6.40
C THR A 249 15.28 10.84 -6.80
N TRP A 250 16.30 10.81 -7.65
CA TRP A 250 16.82 9.56 -8.18
C TRP A 250 18.23 9.26 -7.68
N LYS A 251 18.48 7.98 -7.42
CA LYS A 251 19.80 7.44 -7.13
C LYS A 251 20.09 6.28 -8.07
N SER A 252 21.34 6.15 -8.46
CA SER A 252 21.83 5.02 -9.25
C SER A 252 22.80 4.19 -8.42
N THR A 253 22.72 2.86 -8.53
CA THR A 253 23.71 1.95 -7.92
C THR A 253 25.04 1.98 -8.68
N ASN A 254 25.05 2.53 -9.89
CA ASN A 254 26.27 2.78 -10.66
C ASN A 254 26.14 4.07 -11.49
N PRO A 255 26.47 5.25 -10.90
CA PRO A 255 26.33 6.54 -11.58
C PRO A 255 27.23 6.70 -12.81
N ASP A 256 28.31 5.92 -12.93
CA ASP A 256 29.18 5.91 -14.11
C ASP A 256 28.54 5.21 -15.32
N VAL A 257 27.45 4.47 -15.11
CA VAL A 257 26.68 3.78 -16.17
C VAL A 257 25.38 4.53 -16.45
N VAL A 258 24.60 4.83 -15.42
CA VAL A 258 23.40 5.68 -15.51
C VAL A 258 23.47 6.69 -14.38
N SER A 259 23.52 7.97 -14.71
CA SER A 259 23.56 9.05 -13.71
C SER A 259 22.17 9.27 -13.06
N SER A 260 22.12 10.04 -11.99
CA SER A 260 20.86 10.40 -11.30
C SER A 260 19.91 11.28 -12.13
N ASP A 261 20.38 11.85 -13.21
CA ASP A 261 19.63 12.66 -14.18
C ASP A 261 19.31 11.91 -15.48
N GLY A 262 19.61 10.60 -15.56
CA GLY A 262 19.20 9.72 -16.63
C GLY A 262 20.18 9.62 -17.81
N VAL A 263 21.37 10.27 -17.71
CA VAL A 263 22.41 10.15 -18.75
C VAL A 263 23.04 8.77 -18.72
N ILE A 264 23.10 8.09 -19.87
CA ILE A 264 23.62 6.74 -20.02
C ILE A 264 25.01 6.76 -20.65
N THR A 265 25.92 5.97 -20.08
CA THR A 265 27.21 5.66 -20.69
C THR A 265 27.23 4.20 -21.10
N HIS A 266 27.36 3.95 -22.39
CA HIS A 266 27.45 2.60 -22.95
C HIS A 266 28.89 2.07 -22.91
N TYR A 267 28.99 0.77 -22.64
CA TYR A 267 30.26 0.05 -22.63
C TYR A 267 30.20 -1.18 -23.55
N VAL A 268 31.35 -1.84 -23.74
CA VAL A 268 31.45 -3.01 -24.65
C VAL A 268 30.73 -4.27 -24.16
N PHE A 269 30.15 -4.25 -22.97
CA PHE A 269 29.33 -5.33 -22.45
C PHE A 269 28.05 -4.80 -21.81
N GLU A 270 27.02 -5.61 -21.73
CA GLU A 270 25.78 -5.28 -21.03
C GLU A 270 26.04 -4.85 -19.60
N ARG A 271 25.43 -3.72 -19.18
CA ARG A 271 25.55 -3.23 -17.82
C ARG A 271 24.21 -3.40 -17.07
N TYR A 272 24.32 -3.62 -15.80
CA TYR A 272 23.18 -3.85 -14.92
C TYR A 272 23.18 -2.83 -13.79
N VAL A 273 22.10 -2.03 -13.69
CA VAL A 273 21.99 -0.92 -12.75
C VAL A 273 20.62 -0.94 -12.09
N THR A 274 20.55 -0.64 -10.79
CA THR A 274 19.29 -0.34 -10.12
C THR A 274 19.17 1.18 -9.97
N LEU A 275 18.11 1.75 -10.56
CA LEU A 275 17.68 3.11 -10.30
C LEU A 275 16.67 3.11 -9.15
N ILE A 276 16.81 4.05 -8.23
CA ILE A 276 15.99 4.16 -7.04
C ILE A 276 15.34 5.54 -7.02
N ALA A 277 14.02 5.58 -7.18
CA ALA A 277 13.21 6.77 -6.97
C ALA A 277 12.93 6.91 -5.47
N GLU A 278 13.26 8.05 -4.89
CA GLU A 278 12.91 8.39 -3.51
C GLU A 278 11.96 9.58 -3.51
N TYR A 279 10.89 9.51 -2.74
CA TYR A 279 9.90 10.58 -2.62
C TYR A 279 9.45 10.74 -1.18
N ASP A 280 9.20 11.99 -0.77
CA ASP A 280 8.84 12.38 0.59
C ASP A 280 7.39 12.89 0.59
N LEU A 281 6.53 12.19 1.31
CA LEU A 281 5.10 12.50 1.44
C LEU A 281 4.81 13.55 2.53
N GLY A 282 5.86 14.01 3.24
CA GLY A 282 5.74 14.87 4.41
C GLY A 282 5.75 14.08 5.72
N ASP A 283 5.82 14.80 6.84
CA ASP A 283 5.80 14.25 8.21
C ASP A 283 6.80 13.09 8.48
N GLY A 284 7.86 13.01 7.65
CA GLY A 284 8.89 11.97 7.76
C GLY A 284 8.54 10.66 7.05
N VAL A 285 7.41 10.59 6.37
CA VAL A 285 7.01 9.43 5.57
C VAL A 285 7.67 9.47 4.20
N LYS A 286 8.45 8.44 3.90
CA LYS A 286 9.19 8.32 2.64
C LYS A 286 8.80 7.05 1.90
N GLY A 287 8.64 7.19 0.59
CA GLY A 287 8.47 6.07 -0.33
C GLY A 287 9.72 5.85 -1.18
N THR A 288 9.88 4.63 -1.66
CA THR A 288 10.94 4.27 -2.62
C THR A 288 10.39 3.30 -3.66
N SER A 289 10.79 3.51 -4.92
CA SER A 289 10.54 2.56 -6.00
C SER A 289 11.86 2.20 -6.66
N LYS A 290 12.01 0.94 -7.08
CA LYS A 290 13.25 0.41 -7.64
C LYS A 290 13.01 -0.08 -9.06
N TYR A 291 13.97 0.23 -9.92
CA TYR A 291 13.96 -0.15 -11.34
C TYR A 291 15.27 -0.84 -11.66
N GLU A 292 15.16 -2.10 -12.00
CA GLU A 292 16.29 -2.95 -12.36
C GLU A 292 16.48 -2.87 -13.89
N CYS A 293 17.44 -2.05 -14.32
CA CYS A 293 17.68 -1.72 -15.72
C CYS A 293 18.87 -2.46 -16.29
N VAL A 294 18.76 -2.88 -17.53
CA VAL A 294 19.83 -3.42 -18.35
C VAL A 294 20.20 -2.41 -19.42
N ILE A 295 21.45 -2.03 -19.51
CA ILE A 295 21.95 -1.07 -20.50
C ILE A 295 22.61 -1.83 -21.64
N SER A 296 22.18 -1.57 -22.88
CA SER A 296 22.71 -2.21 -24.07
C SER A 296 24.21 -1.98 -24.23
N PRO A 297 24.96 -2.96 -24.71
CA PRO A 297 26.37 -2.78 -25.01
C PRO A 297 26.58 -1.91 -26.28
N LEU A 298 27.78 -1.38 -26.41
CA LEU A 298 28.24 -0.76 -27.65
C LEU A 298 28.32 -1.80 -28.78
N ASP A 299 28.00 -1.35 -30.01
CA ASP A 299 28.31 -2.13 -31.18
C ASP A 299 29.83 -2.14 -31.42
N THR A 300 30.46 -3.30 -31.23
CA THR A 300 31.89 -3.50 -31.37
C THR A 300 32.35 -3.87 -32.76
N THR A 301 31.43 -4.00 -33.75
CA THR A 301 31.71 -4.51 -35.09
C THR A 301 32.84 -3.75 -35.81
N ASN A 302 32.94 -2.44 -35.58
CA ASN A 302 33.93 -1.57 -36.21
C ASN A 302 34.99 -1.05 -35.23
N MET A 303 35.03 -1.57 -34.00
CA MET A 303 36.02 -1.16 -33.01
C MET A 303 37.31 -1.93 -33.17
N SER A 304 38.45 -1.25 -32.94
CA SER A 304 39.74 -1.95 -32.84
C SER A 304 39.82 -2.74 -31.54
N GLU A 305 40.64 -3.80 -31.49
CA GLU A 305 40.92 -4.53 -30.24
C GLU A 305 41.39 -3.61 -29.11
N LYS A 306 42.17 -2.58 -29.46
CA LYS A 306 42.63 -1.60 -28.48
C LYS A 306 41.48 -0.77 -27.93
N ASP A 307 40.57 -0.31 -28.77
CA ASP A 307 39.42 0.50 -28.34
C ASP A 307 38.47 -0.33 -27.47
N ILE A 308 38.23 -1.60 -27.85
CA ILE A 308 37.45 -2.55 -27.04
C ILE A 308 38.07 -2.72 -25.66
N LEU A 309 39.39 -2.94 -25.58
CA LEU A 309 40.11 -3.11 -24.32
C LEU A 309 40.13 -1.82 -23.49
N GLU A 310 40.34 -0.66 -24.09
CA GLU A 310 40.31 0.65 -23.40
C GLU A 310 38.91 0.94 -22.84
N ASN A 311 37.86 0.64 -23.58
CA ASN A 311 36.49 0.79 -23.12
C ASN A 311 36.18 -0.20 -21.97
N PHE A 312 36.57 -1.48 -22.11
CA PHE A 312 36.44 -2.46 -21.04
C PHE A 312 37.14 -2.01 -19.73
N LEU A 313 38.39 -1.55 -19.83
CA LEU A 313 39.14 -1.05 -18.67
C LEU A 313 38.45 0.18 -18.05
N SER A 314 37.87 1.04 -18.86
CA SER A 314 37.11 2.21 -18.38
C SER A 314 35.82 1.81 -17.68
N ALA A 315 35.17 0.72 -18.14
CA ALA A 315 33.96 0.18 -17.55
C ALA A 315 34.17 -0.41 -16.14
N ILE A 316 35.34 -1.01 -15.89
CA ILE A 316 35.66 -1.67 -14.61
C ILE A 316 36.37 -0.75 -13.63
N ALA A 317 36.87 0.41 -14.07
CA ALA A 317 37.49 1.41 -13.22
C ALA A 317 36.40 2.27 -12.56
N LEU A 318 36.41 2.32 -11.24
CA LEU A 318 35.50 3.17 -10.48
C LEU A 318 36.08 4.58 -10.35
N LYS A 319 35.29 5.62 -10.63
CA LYS A 319 35.69 7.02 -10.36
C LYS A 319 35.62 7.35 -8.88
N GLU A 320 34.58 6.85 -8.22
CA GLU A 320 34.32 7.03 -6.79
C GLU A 320 33.97 5.69 -6.14
N TYR A 321 34.34 5.52 -4.89
CA TYR A 321 34.01 4.34 -4.09
C TYR A 321 33.70 4.75 -2.65
N SER A 322 32.52 4.39 -2.17
CA SER A 322 32.05 4.66 -0.80
C SER A 322 31.96 3.41 0.09
N GLY A 323 32.40 2.28 -0.42
CA GLY A 323 32.18 0.99 0.24
C GLY A 323 30.73 0.50 0.11
N VAL A 324 30.49 -0.73 0.50
CA VAL A 324 29.16 -1.34 0.57
C VAL A 324 28.90 -1.81 1.99
N LYS A 325 27.87 -1.24 2.63
CA LYS A 325 27.36 -1.75 3.90
C LYS A 325 26.18 -2.67 3.61
N PHE A 326 26.40 -3.97 3.74
CA PHE A 326 25.32 -4.94 3.62
C PHE A 326 24.38 -4.93 4.82
N SER A 327 23.13 -5.26 4.60
CA SER A 327 22.07 -5.41 5.60
C SER A 327 21.37 -6.76 5.45
N GLY A 328 20.31 -7.01 6.18
CA GLY A 328 19.69 -8.32 6.21
C GLY A 328 20.69 -9.38 6.74
N ASN A 329 20.80 -10.52 6.07
CA ASN A 329 21.77 -11.56 6.46
C ASN A 329 23.23 -11.11 6.36
N GLY A 330 23.50 -10.00 5.68
CA GLY A 330 24.84 -9.41 5.54
C GLY A 330 25.25 -8.44 6.65
N ASP A 331 24.41 -8.15 7.62
CA ASP A 331 24.64 -7.12 8.64
C ASP A 331 25.90 -7.34 9.50
N GLY A 332 26.33 -8.58 9.67
CA GLY A 332 27.56 -8.94 10.37
C GLY A 332 28.81 -8.94 9.50
N CYS A 333 28.72 -8.73 8.19
CA CYS A 333 29.86 -8.76 7.29
C CYS A 333 30.65 -7.44 7.34
N ASN A 334 31.98 -7.55 7.35
CA ASN A 334 32.85 -6.36 7.37
C ASN A 334 33.08 -5.85 5.95
N THR A 335 32.36 -4.82 5.56
CA THR A 335 32.40 -4.25 4.21
C THR A 335 32.77 -2.77 4.18
N THR A 336 32.95 -2.15 5.33
CA THR A 336 33.18 -0.70 5.49
C THR A 336 34.43 -0.23 4.76
N TYR A 337 35.37 -1.13 4.52
CA TYR A 337 36.61 -0.88 3.77
C TYR A 337 36.77 -1.95 2.70
N GLY A 338 35.74 -2.06 1.84
CA GLY A 338 35.71 -3.08 0.81
C GLY A 338 36.96 -3.12 -0.04
N HIS A 339 37.19 -4.22 -0.63
CA HIS A 339 38.26 -4.39 -1.57
C HIS A 339 37.82 -3.85 -2.92
N LEU A 340 38.65 -3.02 -3.58
CA LEU A 340 38.51 -2.79 -5.01
C LEU A 340 39.00 -4.05 -5.72
N TYR A 341 38.17 -4.57 -6.61
CA TYR A 341 38.47 -5.76 -7.37
C TYR A 341 38.80 -5.40 -8.80
N PHE A 342 39.87 -5.93 -9.27
CA PHE A 342 40.26 -5.84 -10.66
C PHE A 342 40.09 -7.18 -11.34
N TYR A 343 39.71 -7.13 -12.58
CA TYR A 343 39.59 -8.35 -13.38
C TYR A 343 40.96 -9.01 -13.55
N LEU A 344 41.02 -10.30 -13.22
CA LEU A 344 42.12 -11.18 -13.52
C LEU A 344 41.63 -12.28 -14.47
N ASN A 345 42.31 -12.45 -15.59
CA ASN A 345 42.02 -13.54 -16.53
C ASN A 345 42.51 -14.89 -15.99
N LYS A 346 41.85 -15.36 -14.94
CA LYS A 346 42.14 -16.64 -14.30
C LYS A 346 40.85 -17.39 -14.07
N GLU A 347 40.87 -18.69 -14.22
CA GLU A 347 39.78 -19.58 -13.86
C GLU A 347 39.48 -19.55 -12.35
N THR A 348 38.23 -19.89 -11.97
CA THR A 348 37.89 -20.05 -10.56
C THR A 348 38.56 -21.31 -10.01
N GLU A 349 39.33 -21.18 -8.94
CA GLU A 349 39.87 -22.32 -8.20
C GLU A 349 38.74 -22.99 -7.42
N ILE A 350 38.31 -24.17 -7.89
CA ILE A 350 37.26 -24.97 -7.28
C ILE A 350 37.87 -26.08 -6.44
N ILE A 351 37.48 -26.09 -5.15
CA ILE A 351 37.88 -27.13 -4.19
C ILE A 351 36.78 -28.20 -4.19
N ALA A 352 37.11 -29.40 -4.70
CA ALA A 352 36.19 -30.52 -4.67
C ALA A 352 35.96 -30.99 -3.23
N ASN A 353 34.72 -30.90 -2.75
CA ASN A 353 34.28 -31.45 -1.46
C ASN A 353 32.96 -32.20 -1.68
N MET A 354 33.05 -33.29 -2.43
CA MET A 354 31.90 -33.98 -2.98
C MET A 354 31.15 -34.81 -1.93
N ALA A 355 29.84 -34.71 -1.96
CA ALA A 355 28.96 -35.50 -1.11
C ALA A 355 29.03 -36.99 -1.48
N PRO A 356 29.11 -37.91 -0.48
CA PRO A 356 28.99 -39.33 -0.73
C PRO A 356 27.64 -39.67 -1.39
N THR A 357 27.65 -40.61 -2.34
CA THR A 357 26.42 -41.08 -3.02
C THR A 357 25.39 -41.71 -2.08
N THR A 358 25.81 -42.05 -0.87
CA THR A 358 24.95 -42.59 0.20
C THR A 358 24.27 -41.53 1.03
N ASN A 359 24.60 -40.26 0.84
CA ASN A 359 23.95 -39.17 1.57
C ASN A 359 22.49 -38.99 1.15
N ARG A 360 21.67 -38.64 2.12
CA ARG A 360 20.23 -38.42 1.90
C ARG A 360 19.94 -37.31 0.88
N ASN A 361 20.80 -36.29 0.78
CA ASN A 361 20.68 -35.19 -0.14
C ASN A 361 21.34 -35.44 -1.52
N TYR A 362 22.00 -36.58 -1.71
CA TYR A 362 22.51 -36.99 -3.02
C TYR A 362 21.39 -37.67 -3.80
N THR A 363 20.77 -36.95 -4.73
CA THR A 363 19.57 -37.43 -5.44
C THR A 363 19.91 -38.49 -6.51
N GLY A 364 21.10 -38.43 -7.13
CA GLY A 364 21.49 -39.25 -8.27
C GLY A 364 20.64 -39.02 -9.53
N VAL A 365 19.75 -38.05 -9.53
CA VAL A 365 18.88 -37.71 -10.66
C VAL A 365 19.58 -36.70 -11.55
N SER A 366 19.77 -37.05 -12.82
CA SER A 366 20.36 -36.14 -13.81
C SER A 366 19.37 -35.05 -14.23
N CYS A 367 19.87 -33.86 -14.46
CA CYS A 367 19.08 -32.74 -15.02
C CYS A 367 19.86 -32.06 -16.17
N ASP A 368 19.10 -31.39 -17.04
CA ASP A 368 19.62 -30.46 -18.03
C ASP A 368 19.64 -29.07 -17.39
N VAL A 369 20.81 -28.50 -17.18
CA VAL A 369 20.97 -27.20 -16.52
C VAL A 369 20.47 -26.09 -17.43
N LYS A 370 19.51 -25.33 -16.98
CA LYS A 370 18.94 -24.17 -17.69
C LYS A 370 19.05 -22.88 -16.88
N PHE A 371 19.30 -22.98 -15.58
CA PHE A 371 19.33 -21.85 -14.68
C PHE A 371 20.49 -21.94 -13.70
N VAL A 372 20.90 -20.80 -13.18
CA VAL A 372 21.77 -20.69 -12.00
C VAL A 372 21.00 -19.93 -10.93
N VAL A 373 20.88 -20.48 -9.73
CA VAL A 373 20.20 -19.87 -8.60
C VAL A 373 21.19 -19.51 -7.52
N VAL A 374 21.21 -18.23 -7.16
CA VAL A 374 22.10 -17.69 -6.12
C VAL A 374 21.34 -17.53 -4.80
N HIS A 375 21.98 -18.00 -3.74
CA HIS A 375 21.52 -17.94 -2.36
C HIS A 375 22.53 -17.19 -1.49
N ASP A 376 22.10 -16.81 -0.29
CA ASP A 376 23.00 -16.66 0.85
C ASP A 376 22.72 -17.72 1.91
N THR A 377 23.77 -18.12 2.63
CA THR A 377 23.68 -19.21 3.62
C THR A 377 22.76 -18.88 4.81
N GLY A 378 22.37 -17.60 4.99
CA GLY A 378 21.60 -17.14 6.15
C GLY A 378 22.30 -17.37 7.50
N ASN A 379 23.51 -17.94 7.51
CA ASN A 379 24.25 -18.28 8.71
C ASN A 379 25.31 -17.23 9.03
N MET A 380 24.97 -16.31 9.93
CA MET A 380 25.85 -15.21 10.35
C MET A 380 26.89 -15.57 11.41
N ASN A 381 26.95 -16.81 11.88
CA ASN A 381 28.01 -17.22 12.81
C ASN A 381 29.39 -17.05 12.17
N SER A 382 30.36 -16.50 12.92
CA SER A 382 31.69 -16.18 12.39
C SER A 382 32.45 -17.41 11.84
N GLY A 383 32.16 -18.61 12.36
CA GLY A 383 32.71 -19.87 11.89
C GLY A 383 32.01 -20.50 10.68
N ALA A 384 30.91 -19.87 10.18
CA ALA A 384 30.14 -20.41 9.05
C ALA A 384 30.80 -20.06 7.69
N THR A 385 32.07 -20.43 7.53
CA THR A 385 32.84 -20.23 6.31
C THR A 385 32.35 -21.13 5.17
N ALA A 386 32.84 -20.94 3.95
CA ALA A 386 32.46 -21.78 2.81
C ALA A 386 32.81 -23.25 3.05
N LYS A 387 33.95 -23.51 3.63
CA LYS A 387 34.34 -24.89 4.02
C LYS A 387 33.38 -25.49 5.06
N ALA A 388 32.98 -24.69 6.07
CA ALA A 388 32.08 -25.16 7.12
C ALA A 388 30.67 -25.48 6.56
N ASN A 389 30.13 -24.60 5.73
CA ASN A 389 28.82 -24.81 5.08
C ASN A 389 28.87 -25.97 4.06
N SER A 390 29.97 -26.08 3.31
CA SER A 390 30.20 -27.21 2.43
C SER A 390 30.21 -28.53 3.21
N ASN A 391 30.93 -28.60 4.34
CA ASN A 391 30.96 -29.78 5.22
C ASN A 391 29.57 -30.08 5.82
N TYR A 392 28.79 -29.05 6.17
CA TYR A 392 27.41 -29.21 6.63
C TYR A 392 26.53 -29.89 5.57
N CYS A 393 26.64 -29.44 4.31
CA CYS A 393 25.92 -30.04 3.19
C CYS A 393 26.30 -31.53 2.99
N ILE A 394 27.59 -31.86 2.89
CA ILE A 394 28.05 -33.22 2.62
C ILE A 394 28.00 -34.14 3.84
N GLY A 395 27.95 -33.61 5.04
CA GLY A 395 27.86 -34.35 6.30
C GLY A 395 26.46 -34.91 6.58
N GLY A 396 25.46 -34.60 5.73
CA GLY A 396 24.10 -35.06 5.90
C GLY A 396 23.31 -34.30 6.96
N ALA A 397 23.89 -33.29 7.63
CA ALA A 397 23.24 -32.47 8.64
C ALA A 397 22.17 -31.54 8.04
N ALA A 398 22.28 -31.23 6.74
CA ALA A 398 21.28 -30.50 5.97
C ALA A 398 20.00 -31.31 5.64
N GLY A 399 19.94 -32.57 6.06
CA GLY A 399 18.81 -33.46 5.76
C GLY A 399 18.72 -33.80 4.28
N SER A 400 17.60 -33.49 3.62
CA SER A 400 17.42 -33.63 2.17
C SER A 400 17.84 -32.40 1.37
N THR A 401 18.10 -31.27 2.03
CA THR A 401 18.55 -30.03 1.38
C THR A 401 19.98 -30.17 0.89
N GLY A 402 20.28 -29.69 -0.31
CA GLY A 402 21.61 -29.75 -0.87
C GLY A 402 21.75 -28.74 -2.01
N TRP A 403 22.96 -28.25 -2.21
CA TRP A 403 23.32 -27.26 -3.23
C TRP A 403 24.67 -27.59 -3.85
N HIS A 404 24.92 -27.12 -5.08
CA HIS A 404 26.06 -27.53 -5.88
C HIS A 404 27.37 -26.89 -5.44
N TYR A 405 27.34 -25.61 -5.08
CA TYR A 405 28.51 -24.82 -4.73
C TYR A 405 28.31 -24.00 -3.48
N THR A 406 29.38 -23.85 -2.71
CA THR A 406 29.45 -22.86 -1.62
C THR A 406 30.62 -21.92 -1.86
N THR A 407 30.38 -20.62 -1.81
CA THR A 407 31.38 -19.57 -1.99
C THR A 407 31.57 -18.78 -0.71
N GLY A 408 32.78 -18.37 -0.42
CA GLY A 408 33.15 -17.54 0.73
C GLY A 408 34.56 -17.00 0.62
N ASN A 409 35.01 -16.28 1.64
CA ASN A 409 36.36 -15.70 1.65
C ASN A 409 37.43 -16.81 1.58
N ASP A 410 37.16 -17.95 2.18
CA ASP A 410 38.07 -19.10 2.28
C ASP A 410 38.10 -20.01 1.05
N GLY A 411 37.25 -19.76 0.04
CA GLY A 411 37.30 -20.50 -1.21
C GLY A 411 35.94 -20.72 -1.86
N VAL A 412 35.97 -21.50 -2.95
CA VAL A 412 34.82 -22.01 -3.69
C VAL A 412 34.82 -23.53 -3.59
N TYR A 413 33.80 -24.11 -3.01
CA TYR A 413 33.68 -25.55 -2.77
C TYR A 413 32.54 -26.14 -3.61
N GLN A 414 32.82 -27.28 -4.27
CA GLN A 414 31.80 -28.03 -5.00
C GLN A 414 31.36 -29.24 -4.19
N GLN A 415 30.03 -29.41 -4.01
CA GLN A 415 29.41 -30.49 -3.23
C GLN A 415 28.74 -31.55 -4.11
N PHE A 416 28.14 -31.14 -5.24
CA PHE A 416 27.43 -32.03 -6.14
C PHE A 416 27.86 -31.83 -7.60
N PRO A 417 27.72 -32.89 -8.45
CA PRO A 417 27.85 -32.73 -9.89
C PRO A 417 26.85 -31.70 -10.45
N GLU A 418 27.29 -30.83 -11.35
CA GLU A 418 26.46 -29.75 -11.92
C GLU A 418 25.16 -30.24 -12.58
N GLY A 419 25.23 -31.39 -13.28
CA GLY A 419 24.05 -31.99 -13.95
C GLY A 419 23.22 -32.90 -13.03
N MET A 420 23.29 -32.74 -11.71
CA MET A 420 22.49 -33.51 -10.75
C MET A 420 21.42 -32.60 -10.12
N VAL A 421 20.19 -33.08 -10.00
CA VAL A 421 19.13 -32.36 -9.25
C VAL A 421 19.54 -32.23 -7.78
N ALA A 422 19.48 -31.00 -7.24
CA ALA A 422 19.68 -30.73 -5.83
C ALA A 422 18.49 -29.94 -5.26
N TYR A 423 18.15 -30.16 -3.98
CA TYR A 423 17.01 -29.54 -3.33
C TYR A 423 17.41 -28.24 -2.65
N HIS A 424 17.44 -27.12 -3.37
CA HIS A 424 17.87 -25.82 -2.85
C HIS A 424 16.87 -24.65 -3.11
N ALA A 425 16.03 -24.74 -4.15
CA ALA A 425 15.29 -23.60 -4.69
C ALA A 425 13.82 -23.89 -5.02
N HIS A 426 13.25 -24.91 -4.40
CA HIS A 426 11.83 -25.27 -4.56
C HIS A 426 11.41 -25.57 -6.01
N GLY A 427 10.17 -25.20 -6.40
CA GLY A 427 9.53 -25.64 -7.64
C GLY A 427 9.79 -24.80 -8.89
N GLY A 428 10.52 -23.70 -8.78
CA GLY A 428 10.90 -22.86 -9.92
C GLY A 428 10.36 -21.43 -9.91
N ALA A 429 10.93 -20.62 -10.80
CA ALA A 429 10.65 -19.19 -10.90
C ALA A 429 9.22 -18.90 -11.36
N TYR A 430 8.56 -17.94 -10.72
CA TYR A 430 7.20 -17.57 -11.07
C TYR A 430 7.10 -16.82 -12.41
N ASP A 431 8.11 -16.04 -12.79
CA ASP A 431 8.17 -15.34 -14.08
C ASP A 431 8.11 -16.30 -15.28
N TYR A 432 8.46 -17.58 -15.03
CA TYR A 432 8.40 -18.67 -16.03
C TYR A 432 7.35 -19.72 -15.68
N ALA A 433 6.61 -19.52 -14.60
CA ALA A 433 5.51 -20.38 -14.20
C ALA A 433 4.20 -19.86 -14.81
N GLU A 434 3.30 -20.78 -15.09
CA GLU A 434 1.94 -20.42 -15.42
C GLU A 434 1.28 -19.78 -14.19
N MET A 435 0.96 -18.48 -14.30
CA MET A 435 0.22 -17.75 -13.30
C MET A 435 -1.27 -17.91 -13.56
N ILE A 436 -1.98 -18.40 -12.57
CA ILE A 436 -3.42 -18.72 -12.68
C ILE A 436 -4.19 -17.61 -11.98
N LYS A 437 -5.05 -16.91 -12.73
CA LYS A 437 -6.00 -15.96 -12.18
C LYS A 437 -6.97 -16.66 -11.25
N THR A 438 -7.20 -16.07 -10.08
CA THR A 438 -8.24 -16.52 -9.14
C THR A 438 -9.45 -15.59 -9.18
N ASN A 439 -10.57 -16.03 -8.60
CA ASN A 439 -11.77 -15.21 -8.46
C ASN A 439 -11.71 -14.24 -7.26
N VAL A 440 -10.60 -14.17 -6.53
CA VAL A 440 -10.47 -13.33 -5.33
C VAL A 440 -9.84 -11.99 -5.68
N LYS A 441 -10.58 -10.90 -5.42
CA LYS A 441 -10.03 -9.55 -5.53
C LYS A 441 -8.93 -9.33 -4.50
N ALA A 442 -7.83 -8.76 -4.94
CA ALA A 442 -6.73 -8.45 -4.08
C ALA A 442 -7.09 -7.31 -3.12
N THR A 443 -6.86 -7.55 -1.83
CA THR A 443 -7.01 -6.55 -0.77
C THR A 443 -5.67 -6.18 -0.14
N TRP A 444 -4.61 -6.91 -0.50
CA TRP A 444 -3.27 -6.75 0.05
C TRP A 444 -2.22 -7.39 -0.88
N GLN A 445 -1.06 -6.78 -1.02
CA GLN A 445 0.00 -7.28 -1.93
C GLN A 445 0.59 -8.64 -1.50
N LYS A 446 0.61 -8.92 -0.20
CA LYS A 446 1.12 -10.19 0.36
C LYS A 446 0.05 -10.81 1.25
N PRO A 447 -0.95 -11.50 0.69
CA PRO A 447 -2.00 -12.13 1.49
C PRO A 447 -1.45 -13.29 2.32
N ASN A 448 -2.09 -13.55 3.45
CA ASN A 448 -1.90 -14.83 4.14
C ASN A 448 -2.56 -15.94 3.30
N ILE A 449 -1.76 -16.96 2.93
CA ILE A 449 -2.20 -18.04 2.06
C ILE A 449 -2.34 -19.31 2.89
N THR A 450 -3.53 -19.88 2.85
CA THR A 450 -3.85 -21.16 3.49
C THR A 450 -4.60 -22.08 2.52
N VAL A 451 -4.76 -23.34 2.88
CA VAL A 451 -5.57 -24.30 2.12
C VAL A 451 -6.76 -24.68 2.97
N SER A 452 -7.96 -24.60 2.40
CA SER A 452 -9.18 -25.06 3.05
C SER A 452 -9.24 -26.60 3.15
N ASP A 453 -10.09 -27.13 4.02
CA ASP A 453 -10.25 -28.57 4.22
C ASP A 453 -10.64 -29.33 2.94
N ASP A 454 -11.34 -28.66 2.03
CA ASP A 454 -11.73 -29.22 0.73
C ASP A 454 -10.73 -28.92 -0.40
N GLY A 455 -9.55 -28.35 -0.04
CA GLY A 455 -8.38 -28.21 -0.90
C GLY A 455 -8.33 -26.96 -1.77
N TYR A 456 -9.06 -25.91 -1.46
CA TYR A 456 -8.95 -24.64 -2.18
C TYR A 456 -7.96 -23.67 -1.49
N ILE A 457 -7.27 -22.90 -2.30
CA ILE A 457 -6.42 -21.81 -1.79
C ILE A 457 -7.31 -20.72 -1.18
N MET A 458 -6.90 -20.25 -0.02
CA MET A 458 -7.52 -19.14 0.70
C MET A 458 -6.55 -17.96 0.74
N PHE A 459 -7.02 -16.75 0.39
CA PHE A 459 -6.28 -15.49 0.55
C PHE A 459 -6.92 -14.69 1.68
N ASN A 460 -6.20 -14.43 2.77
CA ASN A 460 -6.75 -13.74 3.95
C ASN A 460 -8.11 -14.29 4.41
N ASN A 461 -8.26 -15.62 4.44
CA ASN A 461 -9.48 -16.36 4.74
C ASN A 461 -10.60 -16.26 3.69
N VAL A 462 -10.36 -15.67 2.53
CA VAL A 462 -11.31 -15.69 1.40
C VAL A 462 -10.98 -16.86 0.48
N LYS A 463 -11.96 -17.74 0.26
CA LYS A 463 -11.81 -18.94 -0.55
C LYS A 463 -11.75 -18.59 -2.04
N SER A 464 -10.70 -19.06 -2.72
CA SER A 464 -10.57 -18.94 -4.17
C SER A 464 -11.20 -20.12 -4.92
N ASP A 465 -11.26 -20.00 -6.23
CA ASP A 465 -11.65 -21.07 -7.16
C ASP A 465 -10.47 -21.99 -7.54
N TYR A 466 -9.24 -21.67 -7.08
CA TYR A 466 -8.07 -22.48 -7.36
C TYR A 466 -7.92 -23.64 -6.36
N LYS A 467 -8.01 -24.86 -6.87
CA LYS A 467 -7.87 -26.07 -6.06
C LYS A 467 -6.44 -26.62 -6.15
N VAL A 468 -5.87 -26.91 -4.98
CA VAL A 468 -4.55 -27.55 -4.93
C VAL A 468 -4.56 -28.92 -5.63
N PRO A 469 -3.48 -29.30 -6.32
CA PRO A 469 -3.40 -30.57 -7.04
C PRO A 469 -3.57 -31.81 -6.15
N LYS A 470 -3.23 -31.69 -4.87
CA LYS A 470 -3.34 -32.78 -3.90
C LYS A 470 -3.86 -32.25 -2.56
N VAL A 471 -5.09 -32.59 -2.22
CA VAL A 471 -5.70 -32.24 -0.94
C VAL A 471 -4.95 -32.87 0.23
N GLY A 472 -4.75 -32.12 1.31
CA GLY A 472 -4.06 -32.55 2.51
C GLY A 472 -2.52 -32.55 2.43
N ALA A 473 -1.95 -32.17 1.28
CA ALA A 473 -0.52 -31.87 1.24
C ALA A 473 -0.26 -30.47 1.83
N PRO A 474 0.72 -30.29 2.72
CA PRO A 474 1.07 -28.98 3.21
C PRO A 474 1.58 -28.11 2.04
N LEU A 475 1.33 -26.80 2.11
CA LEU A 475 2.05 -25.85 1.27
C LEU A 475 3.54 -25.98 1.57
N ALA A 476 4.38 -25.79 0.55
CA ALA A 476 5.81 -25.75 0.78
C ALA A 476 6.16 -24.66 1.80
N SER A 477 7.24 -24.85 2.54
CA SER A 477 7.71 -23.91 3.58
C SER A 477 7.89 -22.48 3.05
N ASP A 478 8.25 -22.37 1.76
CA ASP A 478 8.46 -21.09 1.08
C ASP A 478 7.16 -20.51 0.49
N GLY A 479 6.08 -21.29 0.48
CA GLY A 479 4.77 -20.89 -0.06
C GLY A 479 4.69 -20.83 -1.60
N PRO A 480 3.50 -20.64 -2.16
CA PRO A 480 3.33 -20.32 -3.56
C PRO A 480 3.65 -18.85 -3.82
N VAL A 481 4.07 -18.53 -5.03
CA VAL A 481 4.20 -17.14 -5.47
C VAL A 481 2.81 -16.59 -5.79
N VAL A 482 2.51 -15.41 -5.30
CA VAL A 482 1.26 -14.69 -5.54
C VAL A 482 1.59 -13.28 -5.99
N GLU A 483 0.88 -12.81 -7.01
CA GLU A 483 0.94 -11.43 -7.49
C GLU A 483 -0.47 -10.86 -7.61
N VAL A 484 -0.55 -9.54 -7.64
CA VAL A 484 -1.78 -8.82 -7.97
C VAL A 484 -1.74 -8.46 -9.45
N GLY A 485 -2.69 -8.98 -10.22
CA GLY A 485 -2.81 -8.64 -11.62
C GLY A 485 -3.32 -7.22 -11.83
N GLU A 486 -3.11 -6.68 -13.03
CA GLU A 486 -3.60 -5.34 -13.43
C GLU A 486 -5.14 -5.20 -13.29
N ASP A 487 -5.86 -6.31 -13.33
CA ASP A 487 -7.30 -6.38 -13.14
C ASP A 487 -7.74 -6.40 -11.67
N GLY A 488 -6.79 -6.29 -10.73
CA GLY A 488 -7.03 -6.25 -9.31
C GLY A 488 -7.39 -7.60 -8.66
N TYR A 489 -7.09 -8.73 -9.32
CA TYR A 489 -7.28 -10.06 -8.75
C TYR A 489 -5.95 -10.69 -8.36
N TYR A 490 -6.01 -11.65 -7.41
CA TYR A 490 -4.85 -12.48 -7.12
C TYR A 490 -4.59 -13.49 -8.24
N TYR A 491 -3.34 -13.58 -8.64
CA TYR A 491 -2.79 -14.61 -9.48
C TYR A 491 -1.85 -15.47 -8.65
N ILE A 492 -1.92 -16.78 -8.83
CA ILE A 492 -1.11 -17.74 -8.09
C ILE A 492 -0.32 -18.62 -9.05
N SER A 493 0.96 -18.86 -8.76
CA SER A 493 1.74 -19.81 -9.54
C SER A 493 1.18 -21.22 -9.40
N ARG A 494 1.16 -21.97 -10.50
CA ARG A 494 0.78 -23.39 -10.45
C ARG A 494 1.61 -24.12 -9.41
N LEU A 495 0.96 -24.74 -8.44
CA LEU A 495 1.62 -25.51 -7.39
C LEU A 495 2.07 -26.87 -7.92
N TYR A 496 3.37 -27.16 -7.82
CA TYR A 496 3.95 -28.44 -8.16
C TYR A 496 4.43 -29.13 -6.90
N TYR A 497 3.78 -30.21 -6.54
CA TYR A 497 4.17 -31.03 -5.38
C TYR A 497 5.33 -31.99 -5.66
N SER A 498 5.73 -32.14 -6.91
CA SER A 498 6.91 -32.91 -7.28
C SER A 498 8.10 -31.99 -7.49
N SER A 499 9.03 -32.00 -6.56
CA SER A 499 10.32 -31.32 -6.67
C SER A 499 11.23 -31.91 -7.75
N LEU A 500 10.84 -33.03 -8.37
CA LEU A 500 11.60 -33.77 -9.38
C LEU A 500 10.98 -33.67 -10.79
N ASN A 501 10.22 -32.62 -11.08
CA ASN A 501 9.75 -32.40 -12.45
C ASN A 501 10.90 -31.88 -13.33
N THR A 502 11.72 -32.78 -13.83
CA THR A 502 12.88 -32.48 -14.66
C THR A 502 12.53 -31.86 -16.02
N ASN A 503 11.26 -31.91 -16.42
CA ASN A 503 10.73 -31.23 -17.63
C ASN A 503 10.32 -29.78 -17.35
N SER A 504 10.50 -29.29 -16.12
CA SER A 504 10.23 -27.89 -15.79
C SER A 504 11.22 -26.98 -16.53
N VAL A 505 10.69 -25.92 -17.14
CA VAL A 505 11.50 -24.86 -17.78
C VAL A 505 11.63 -23.62 -16.89
N ARG A 506 11.43 -23.76 -15.58
CA ARG A 506 11.20 -22.65 -14.65
C ARG A 506 12.31 -22.42 -13.63
N GLY A 507 13.42 -23.17 -13.70
CA GLY A 507 14.44 -23.12 -12.65
C GLY A 507 14.02 -23.91 -11.39
N GLY A 508 14.57 -23.56 -10.27
CA GLY A 508 14.37 -24.30 -9.02
C GLY A 508 15.18 -25.59 -8.94
N ASN A 509 14.73 -26.56 -8.15
CA ASN A 509 15.49 -27.78 -7.87
C ASN A 509 15.78 -28.64 -9.12
N ALA A 510 14.86 -28.61 -10.09
CA ALA A 510 14.82 -29.62 -11.16
C ALA A 510 15.86 -29.41 -12.27
N ASN A 511 16.26 -28.17 -12.53
CA ASN A 511 17.09 -27.81 -13.68
C ASN A 511 17.98 -26.59 -13.45
N SER A 512 18.39 -26.35 -12.21
CA SER A 512 19.32 -25.28 -11.87
C SER A 512 20.51 -25.74 -11.06
N ILE A 513 21.59 -24.99 -11.15
CA ILE A 513 22.74 -25.07 -10.25
C ILE A 513 22.51 -24.08 -9.09
N GLY A 514 22.49 -24.58 -7.85
CA GLY A 514 22.39 -23.77 -6.65
C GLY A 514 23.76 -23.39 -6.09
N ILE A 515 23.93 -22.12 -5.77
CA ILE A 515 25.17 -21.56 -5.20
C ILE A 515 24.84 -20.85 -3.90
N GLU A 516 25.41 -21.28 -2.79
CA GLU A 516 25.29 -20.62 -1.47
C GLU A 516 26.46 -19.68 -1.25
N SER A 517 26.21 -18.39 -1.09
CA SER A 517 27.21 -17.38 -0.73
C SER A 517 27.22 -17.15 0.79
N CYS A 518 28.39 -17.23 1.41
CA CYS A 518 28.56 -17.15 2.86
C CYS A 518 28.43 -15.70 3.36
N VAL A 519 27.62 -15.52 4.41
CA VAL A 519 27.35 -14.23 5.09
C VAL A 519 27.84 -14.24 6.55
N ASN A 520 28.87 -15.02 6.85
CA ASN A 520 29.39 -15.16 8.21
C ASN A 520 30.00 -13.85 8.72
N SER A 521 29.72 -13.52 9.98
CA SER A 521 30.20 -12.30 10.64
C SER A 521 31.72 -12.16 10.58
N GLY A 522 32.19 -10.98 10.27
CA GLY A 522 33.61 -10.63 10.12
C GLY A 522 34.21 -11.01 8.77
N SER A 523 33.44 -11.63 7.86
CA SER A 523 33.86 -11.87 6.49
C SER A 523 33.70 -10.64 5.60
N ASP A 524 34.44 -10.62 4.50
CA ASP A 524 34.23 -9.67 3.41
C ASP A 524 33.21 -10.24 2.41
N TYR A 525 31.95 -9.82 2.54
CA TYR A 525 30.90 -10.30 1.64
C TYR A 525 31.08 -9.81 0.21
N LEU A 526 31.71 -8.66 0.00
CA LEU A 526 32.02 -8.15 -1.34
C LEU A 526 32.97 -9.10 -2.08
N LEU A 527 34.00 -9.62 -1.38
CA LEU A 527 34.89 -10.68 -1.89
C LEU A 527 34.13 -11.96 -2.22
N THR A 528 33.22 -12.35 -1.34
CA THR A 528 32.35 -13.51 -1.60
C THR A 528 31.50 -13.32 -2.85
N CYS A 529 30.86 -12.14 -3.01
CA CYS A 529 30.08 -11.81 -4.20
C CYS A 529 30.92 -11.82 -5.49
N ARG A 530 32.18 -11.34 -5.43
CA ARG A 530 33.08 -11.38 -6.59
C ARG A 530 33.44 -12.80 -7.01
N LYS A 531 33.78 -13.64 -6.05
CA LYS A 531 34.05 -15.09 -6.32
C LYS A 531 32.82 -15.78 -6.87
N THR A 532 31.63 -15.44 -6.33
CA THR A 532 30.35 -15.98 -6.78
C THR A 532 30.06 -15.55 -8.22
N ALA A 533 30.22 -14.24 -8.54
CA ALA A 533 29.97 -13.72 -9.88
C ALA A 533 30.87 -14.38 -10.94
N LYS A 534 32.13 -14.58 -10.61
CA LYS A 534 33.09 -15.29 -11.48
C LYS A 534 32.66 -16.72 -11.74
N LEU A 535 32.32 -17.46 -10.68
CA LEU A 535 31.80 -18.83 -10.79
C LEU A 535 30.54 -18.91 -11.63
N VAL A 536 29.56 -17.97 -11.38
CA VAL A 536 28.31 -17.91 -12.14
C VAL A 536 28.58 -17.67 -13.62
N ALA A 537 29.48 -16.75 -13.97
CA ALA A 537 29.87 -16.50 -15.36
C ALA A 537 30.41 -17.77 -16.03
N GLU A 538 31.30 -18.52 -15.37
CA GLU A 538 31.87 -19.76 -15.86
C GLU A 538 30.81 -20.86 -16.05
N LEU A 539 29.89 -20.98 -15.10
CA LEU A 539 28.78 -21.94 -15.17
C LEU A 539 27.82 -21.59 -16.32
N CYS A 540 27.49 -20.31 -16.47
CA CYS A 540 26.64 -19.84 -17.56
C CYS A 540 27.24 -20.13 -18.93
N MET A 541 28.56 -19.94 -19.09
CA MET A 541 29.24 -20.26 -20.35
C MET A 541 29.30 -21.77 -20.60
N ARG A 542 29.55 -22.59 -19.56
CA ARG A 542 29.64 -24.04 -19.65
C ARG A 542 28.32 -24.71 -20.02
N HIS A 543 27.20 -24.16 -19.54
CA HIS A 543 25.85 -24.72 -19.71
C HIS A 543 24.97 -23.92 -20.66
N ASP A 544 25.53 -22.93 -21.36
CA ASP A 544 24.76 -22.03 -22.27
C ASP A 544 23.56 -21.38 -21.58
N VAL A 545 23.77 -20.86 -20.36
CA VAL A 545 22.72 -20.17 -19.57
C VAL A 545 22.77 -18.68 -19.86
N ASP A 546 21.65 -18.13 -20.33
CA ASP A 546 21.50 -16.67 -20.56
C ASP A 546 21.49 -15.89 -19.24
N MET A 547 21.91 -14.60 -19.27
CA MET A 547 21.93 -13.69 -18.13
C MET A 547 20.55 -13.53 -17.44
N LYS A 548 19.46 -13.64 -18.20
CA LYS A 548 18.09 -13.59 -17.66
C LYS A 548 17.73 -14.80 -16.80
N PHE A 549 18.45 -15.92 -16.97
CA PHE A 549 18.24 -17.17 -16.24
C PHE A 549 19.16 -17.31 -15.02
N ILE A 550 19.87 -16.26 -14.66
CA ILE A 550 20.55 -16.13 -13.37
C ILE A 550 19.53 -15.56 -12.39
N LEU A 551 19.10 -16.39 -11.44
CA LEU A 551 17.98 -16.13 -10.56
C LEU A 551 18.41 -15.98 -9.10
N GLN A 552 17.61 -15.23 -8.35
CA GLN A 552 17.62 -15.29 -6.88
C GLN A 552 16.74 -16.45 -6.41
N HIS A 553 17.01 -17.04 -5.25
CA HIS A 553 16.04 -17.96 -4.63
C HIS A 553 14.67 -17.31 -4.44
N ASN A 554 14.63 -16.00 -4.19
CA ASN A 554 13.39 -15.24 -4.13
C ASN A 554 12.53 -15.39 -5.39
N THR A 555 13.16 -15.37 -6.57
CA THR A 555 12.47 -15.53 -7.85
C THR A 555 11.78 -16.90 -7.97
N THR A 556 12.31 -17.92 -7.33
CA THR A 556 11.79 -19.30 -7.43
C THR A 556 10.74 -19.65 -6.37
N SER A 557 10.69 -18.92 -5.25
CA SER A 557 9.83 -19.32 -4.12
C SER A 557 9.22 -18.15 -3.33
N GLY A 558 9.63 -16.90 -3.62
CA GLY A 558 9.24 -15.73 -2.82
C GLY A 558 10.04 -15.55 -1.52
N LYS A 559 10.94 -16.50 -1.17
CA LYS A 559 11.78 -16.41 0.02
C LYS A 559 12.72 -15.21 -0.07
N ASP A 560 12.95 -14.50 1.03
CA ASP A 560 13.93 -13.41 1.07
C ASP A 560 15.36 -13.97 1.06
N CYS A 561 15.83 -14.37 -0.13
CA CYS A 561 17.14 -14.96 -0.36
C CYS A 561 17.59 -14.69 -1.82
N PRO A 562 18.81 -14.21 -2.04
CA PRO A 562 19.86 -13.85 -1.07
C PRO A 562 19.54 -12.53 -0.34
N SER A 563 19.22 -12.59 0.94
CA SER A 563 18.74 -11.45 1.74
C SER A 563 19.76 -10.31 1.79
N ALA A 564 21.05 -10.61 1.92
CA ALA A 564 22.12 -9.62 1.96
C ALA A 564 22.17 -8.75 0.68
N MET A 565 22.08 -9.36 -0.50
CA MET A 565 22.06 -8.62 -1.78
C MET A 565 20.76 -7.84 -1.98
N ARG A 566 19.63 -8.44 -1.60
CA ARG A 566 18.29 -7.86 -1.78
C ARG A 566 18.08 -6.64 -0.89
N ALA A 567 18.40 -6.75 0.39
CA ALA A 567 18.26 -5.67 1.35
C ALA A 567 19.15 -4.46 1.05
N THR A 568 20.23 -4.67 0.30
CA THR A 568 21.23 -3.63 -0.05
C THR A 568 21.11 -3.14 -1.49
N ASN A 569 20.13 -3.60 -2.25
CA ASN A 569 19.97 -3.31 -3.69
C ASN A 569 21.20 -3.75 -4.54
N PHE A 570 21.89 -4.79 -4.10
CA PHE A 570 23.17 -5.21 -4.68
C PHE A 570 23.01 -6.22 -5.83
N TRP A 571 21.82 -6.76 -6.05
CA TRP A 571 21.60 -7.83 -7.02
C TRP A 571 22.01 -7.47 -8.44
N TYR A 572 21.65 -6.25 -8.91
CA TYR A 572 22.03 -5.82 -10.27
C TYR A 572 23.52 -5.46 -10.35
N THR A 573 24.14 -4.95 -9.30
CA THR A 573 25.61 -4.82 -9.23
C THR A 573 26.30 -6.17 -9.32
N PHE A 574 25.75 -7.20 -8.68
CA PHE A 574 26.24 -8.57 -8.79
C PHE A 574 26.10 -9.09 -10.24
N LYS A 575 24.95 -8.89 -10.90
CA LYS A 575 24.73 -9.26 -12.31
C LYS A 575 25.67 -8.49 -13.25
N ASP A 576 25.94 -7.22 -12.97
CA ASP A 576 26.89 -6.42 -13.71
C ASP A 576 28.30 -7.05 -13.69
N TRP A 577 28.72 -7.56 -12.55
CA TRP A 577 29.99 -8.30 -12.46
C TRP A 577 29.98 -9.63 -13.20
N VAL A 578 28.87 -10.36 -13.19
CA VAL A 578 28.73 -11.57 -14.00
C VAL A 578 28.83 -11.24 -15.50
N SER A 579 28.19 -10.17 -15.94
CA SER A 579 28.26 -9.70 -17.34
C SER A 579 29.69 -9.34 -17.74
N MET A 580 30.39 -8.59 -16.89
CA MET A 580 31.81 -8.26 -17.06
C MET A 580 32.67 -9.51 -17.23
N GLU A 581 32.54 -10.48 -16.33
CA GLU A 581 33.32 -11.73 -16.35
C GLU A 581 33.03 -12.57 -17.62
N ARG A 582 31.77 -12.64 -18.04
CA ARG A 582 31.38 -13.34 -19.28
C ARG A 582 32.00 -12.68 -20.50
N PHE A 583 31.92 -11.34 -20.60
CA PHE A 583 32.55 -10.62 -21.71
C PHE A 583 34.07 -10.89 -21.75
N ALA A 584 34.73 -10.73 -20.63
CA ALA A 584 36.16 -10.92 -20.55
C ALA A 584 36.60 -12.33 -20.90
N LYS A 585 35.88 -13.35 -20.43
CA LYS A 585 36.13 -14.77 -20.78
C LYS A 585 35.79 -15.12 -22.23
N THR A 586 34.97 -14.32 -22.91
CA THR A 586 34.64 -14.50 -24.32
C THR A 586 35.65 -13.81 -25.24
N TYR A 587 36.02 -12.58 -24.90
CA TYR A 587 36.77 -11.70 -25.82
C TYR A 587 38.20 -11.40 -25.40
N LEU A 588 38.58 -11.65 -24.14
CA LEU A 588 39.87 -11.27 -23.59
C LEU A 588 40.69 -12.44 -23.09
N THR A 589 40.47 -13.65 -23.60
CA THR A 589 41.15 -14.87 -23.18
C THR A 589 42.67 -14.83 -23.39
N ASP A 590 43.14 -14.15 -24.47
CA ASP A 590 44.55 -14.05 -24.85
C ASP A 590 45.27 -12.89 -24.11
N TYR A 591 44.58 -12.18 -23.21
CA TYR A 591 45.12 -11.06 -22.51
C TYR A 591 45.43 -11.37 -21.05
N GLU A 592 46.59 -10.94 -20.58
CA GLU A 592 46.98 -10.95 -19.18
C GLU A 592 46.89 -9.55 -18.61
N PHE A 593 46.30 -9.41 -17.43
CA PHE A 593 46.12 -8.15 -16.72
C PHE A 593 47.01 -8.10 -15.50
N ILE A 594 48.01 -7.20 -15.48
CA ILE A 594 48.97 -7.02 -14.39
C ILE A 594 48.64 -5.68 -13.75
N TRP A 595 48.08 -5.73 -12.56
CA TRP A 595 47.69 -4.55 -11.80
C TRP A 595 48.82 -4.13 -10.85
N THR A 596 49.05 -2.83 -10.76
CA THR A 596 50.00 -2.19 -9.83
C THR A 596 49.41 -0.92 -9.27
N GLY A 597 49.81 -0.50 -8.06
CA GLY A 597 49.31 0.76 -7.49
C GLY A 597 50.11 1.24 -6.28
N SER A 598 49.72 2.38 -5.76
CA SER A 598 50.27 2.94 -4.52
C SER A 598 49.57 2.31 -3.31
N GLY A 599 50.36 1.78 -2.37
CA GLY A 599 49.84 1.18 -1.14
C GLY A 599 49.62 -0.32 -1.23
N ASP A 600 48.57 -0.83 -0.60
CA ASP A 600 48.31 -2.24 -0.38
C ASP A 600 47.70 -2.99 -1.59
N ILE A 601 47.93 -2.49 -2.83
CA ILE A 601 47.53 -3.24 -4.03
C ILE A 601 48.43 -4.46 -4.16
N ASP A 602 47.83 -5.60 -4.16
CA ASP A 602 48.53 -6.84 -4.48
C ASP A 602 48.27 -7.30 -5.93
N ASN A 603 49.11 -8.16 -6.41
CA ASN A 603 49.01 -8.74 -7.75
C ASN A 603 47.87 -9.79 -7.88
N THR A 604 47.01 -9.93 -6.87
CA THR A 604 45.84 -10.81 -6.87
C THR A 604 44.56 -10.08 -7.34
N GLY A 605 44.66 -8.83 -7.71
CA GLY A 605 43.54 -8.01 -8.16
C GLY A 605 42.67 -7.44 -7.03
N VAL A 606 43.24 -7.32 -5.84
CA VAL A 606 42.55 -6.78 -4.67
C VAL A 606 43.32 -5.60 -4.12
N ILE A 607 42.66 -4.45 -3.99
CA ILE A 607 43.16 -3.32 -3.19
C ILE A 607 42.46 -3.35 -1.84
N LYS A 608 43.24 -3.45 -0.77
CA LYS A 608 42.74 -3.21 0.58
C LYS A 608 42.73 -1.72 0.86
N LEU A 609 41.57 -1.14 0.97
CA LEU A 609 41.43 0.28 1.28
C LEU A 609 41.77 0.51 2.75
N GLY A 610 42.79 1.34 3.02
CA GLY A 610 43.09 1.81 4.38
C GLY A 610 41.98 2.75 4.90
N THR A 611 41.76 2.76 6.21
CA THR A 611 40.72 3.56 6.90
C THR A 611 40.82 5.06 6.70
N THR A 612 41.93 5.56 6.16
CA THR A 612 42.26 6.98 5.97
C THR A 612 42.49 7.34 4.50
N ALA A 613 42.34 6.38 3.58
CA ALA A 613 42.54 6.68 2.16
C ALA A 613 41.42 7.57 1.63
N THR A 614 41.77 8.69 1.02
CA THR A 614 40.82 9.57 0.32
C THR A 614 40.87 9.37 -1.18
N GLU A 615 41.90 8.72 -1.68
CA GLU A 615 42.12 8.46 -3.09
C GLU A 615 43.04 7.25 -3.25
N VAL A 616 42.83 6.45 -4.28
CA VAL A 616 43.69 5.33 -4.66
C VAL A 616 44.05 5.43 -6.12
N SER A 617 45.35 5.53 -6.42
CA SER A 617 45.89 5.48 -7.78
C SER A 617 46.40 4.08 -8.10
N TYR A 618 46.08 3.57 -9.29
CA TYR A 618 46.49 2.25 -9.76
C TYR A 618 46.66 2.23 -11.28
N SER A 619 47.41 1.25 -11.76
CA SER A 619 47.67 1.08 -13.19
C SER A 619 47.51 -0.38 -13.58
N VAL A 620 47.21 -0.60 -14.84
CA VAL A 620 47.19 -1.94 -15.45
C VAL A 620 48.17 -1.95 -16.63
N LEU A 621 49.01 -2.97 -16.70
CA LEU A 621 49.71 -3.38 -17.90
C LEU A 621 48.97 -4.62 -18.45
N VAL A 622 48.44 -4.49 -19.67
CA VAL A 622 47.81 -5.57 -20.39
C VAL A 622 48.79 -6.13 -21.39
N LYS A 623 49.02 -7.44 -21.33
CA LYS A 623 49.82 -8.18 -22.30
C LYS A 623 48.94 -9.04 -23.18
N LYS A 624 49.25 -9.14 -24.46
CA LYS A 624 48.63 -10.10 -25.38
C LYS A 624 49.69 -11.09 -25.81
N SER A 625 49.45 -12.37 -25.54
CA SER A 625 50.42 -13.48 -25.83
C SER A 625 51.82 -13.15 -25.31
N GLY A 626 51.91 -12.62 -24.08
CA GLY A 626 53.16 -12.30 -23.40
C GLY A 626 53.83 -10.98 -23.81
N THR A 627 53.29 -10.23 -24.82
CA THR A 627 53.82 -8.95 -25.28
C THR A 627 52.98 -7.80 -24.72
N ASP A 628 53.62 -6.73 -24.28
CA ASP A 628 52.97 -5.51 -23.79
C ASP A 628 52.09 -4.94 -24.89
N PHE A 629 50.78 -4.84 -24.60
CA PHE A 629 49.78 -4.39 -25.56
C PHE A 629 49.20 -3.00 -25.22
N LEU A 630 48.85 -2.78 -23.93
CA LEU A 630 48.26 -1.53 -23.44
C LEU A 630 48.66 -1.28 -21.98
N SER A 631 48.94 -0.01 -21.65
CA SER A 631 49.07 0.41 -20.25
C SER A 631 48.12 1.56 -19.97
N LYS A 632 47.41 1.50 -18.83
CA LYS A 632 46.45 2.55 -18.44
C LYS A 632 46.50 2.79 -16.92
N SER A 633 46.39 4.04 -16.52
CA SER A 633 46.34 4.44 -15.11
C SER A 633 45.00 5.02 -14.76
N PHE A 634 44.57 4.81 -13.51
CA PHE A 634 43.31 5.25 -12.96
C PHE A 634 43.49 5.81 -11.56
N THR A 635 42.51 6.59 -11.16
CA THR A 635 42.40 7.11 -9.80
C THR A 635 40.94 6.95 -9.35
N THR A 636 40.75 6.36 -8.18
CA THR A 636 39.45 6.20 -7.53
C THR A 636 39.42 7.07 -6.28
N LYS A 637 38.46 7.98 -6.19
CA LYS A 637 38.21 8.74 -4.98
C LYS A 637 37.48 7.87 -3.97
N ILE A 638 37.90 7.91 -2.70
CA ILE A 638 37.28 7.15 -1.59
C ILE A 638 36.44 8.13 -0.77
N ASN A 639 35.11 7.87 -0.67
CA ASN A 639 34.16 8.70 0.06
C ASN A 639 33.77 8.11 1.41
#